data_c99f33832a939869ed2ac1e986699c73
#
_entry.id   c99f33832a939869ed2ac1e986699c73
#
_cell.length_a   1.000
_cell.length_b   1.000
_cell.length_c   1.000
_cell.angle_alpha   90.00
_cell.angle_beta   90.00
_cell.angle_gamma   90.00
#
_symmetry.space_group_name_H-M   'P 1'
#
loop_
_entity.id
_entity.type
_entity.pdbx_description
1 polymer ?
#
loop_
_entity_poly.entity_id
_entity_poly.type
_entity_poly.pdbx_seq_one_letter_code
_entity_poly.pdbx_strand_id
1 'polypeptide(L)'
;MLSRRLATSRQIDQYNQRRKSDAQWATKADDKGRVGWRKAGKPTRGFWQLFRAFWQQCAGHTGYIYLALVTVTIMTLISLVLPAATKVAIDYIITDAPGPAGLPKRVLELLNVSVAEVENYRKQLLWWLGGVMVALSAVAVFVGIVGRWQMTRVTKRVQVAMRRRAFHHAIQLPLHRIQHYKSGGMSSLLREDAGLAGELLFSMIYNPWRAIITLLGTLIILAFTDWRLLAGGLLCIPAVWVTHKTWISKIRPLFRDAKQIRQQVDAHATEAFGGLRVVRGFGRSRSENARFVSGQHMMTRIEIITWWWSRIVEIAWGLLIPIASAGVMIYGGIAVMEKSLTIGDLMMFLTYLLMLLGPLETLTSTAANIQSNLAALDRVLSLLDEEKEFVSDKPTIDVDRATARGQIELRNVSFVYPTRGSNNNEPDSQREAPTPNANANANGNIADAAEKATSAATQAKAANTKPREVLSNINLLAKPGQTIALVGPSGAGKTTLCNLVARFYDPTQGDVYLDGVNLRDISIASYRSLLGIVEQDVFLFDGTIAENIAYGRRDATQAEIIAAAQAAHAHGFITETEKGYQTMIGERGVRLSGGQKQRIAIARAILADPLILILDEATSNLDSESEQLIQQSLATLMKNRTSFVIAHRLSTIRHADSIVVLEQGRIVEQGPHDQLASSAGMYAHLLSLQSQAPRVLVDD
;
A
#
# COMPACT_ATOMS: atom_id res chain seq x y z
N MET A 1 -3.07 15.26 37.06
CA MET A 1 -1.89 14.57 36.46
C MET A 1 -1.71 13.15 37.01
N LEU A 2 -1.82 12.89 38.30
CA LEU A 2 -1.66 11.55 38.92
C LEU A 2 -2.67 10.50 38.39
N SER A 3 -3.95 10.84 38.24
CA SER A 3 -4.98 9.92 37.74
C SER A 3 -4.74 9.45 36.29
N ARG A 4 -4.13 10.30 35.46
CA ARG A 4 -3.75 9.95 34.05
C ARG A 4 -2.52 9.05 34.02
N ARG A 5 -1.54 9.22 34.92
CA ARG A 5 -0.40 8.31 35.05
C ARG A 5 -0.83 6.91 35.49
N LEU A 6 -1.81 6.81 36.38
CA LEU A 6 -2.39 5.55 36.84
C LEU A 6 -3.19 4.83 35.74
N ALA A 7 -3.95 5.58 34.91
CA ALA A 7 -4.69 5.00 33.79
C ALA A 7 -3.74 4.40 32.70
N THR A 8 -2.67 5.11 32.38
CA THR A 8 -1.65 4.61 31.43
C THR A 8 -0.81 3.46 32.01
N SER A 9 -0.58 3.45 33.31
CA SER A 9 0.07 2.31 34.01
C SER A 9 -0.80 1.05 33.90
N ARG A 10 -2.10 1.17 34.15
CA ARG A 10 -3.06 0.06 34.03
C ARG A 10 -3.12 -0.49 32.60
N GLN A 11 -3.09 0.37 31.60
CA GLN A 11 -3.07 -0.07 30.17
C GLN A 11 -1.78 -0.85 29.82
N ILE A 12 -0.66 -0.49 30.42
CA ILE A 12 0.61 -1.21 30.23
C ILE A 12 0.60 -2.53 30.99
N ASP A 13 0.06 -2.55 32.19
CA ASP A 13 -0.07 -3.80 32.95
C ASP A 13 -1.00 -4.77 32.19
N GLN A 14 -2.10 -4.29 31.63
CA GLN A 14 -2.96 -5.07 30.73
C GLN A 14 -2.23 -5.53 29.48
N TYR A 15 -1.43 -4.67 28.85
CA TYR A 15 -0.59 -5.02 27.69
C TYR A 15 0.43 -6.09 28.08
N ASN A 16 1.13 -5.92 29.19
CA ASN A 16 2.11 -6.89 29.66
C ASN A 16 1.46 -8.23 30.06
N GLN A 17 0.27 -8.20 30.67
CA GLN A 17 -0.50 -9.40 30.98
C GLN A 17 -0.97 -10.10 29.71
N ARG A 18 -1.53 -9.40 28.73
CA ARG A 18 -1.89 -9.95 27.42
C ARG A 18 -0.68 -10.56 26.72
N ARG A 19 0.45 -9.87 26.73
CA ARG A 19 1.70 -10.39 26.12
C ARG A 19 2.23 -11.63 26.83
N LYS A 20 2.09 -11.74 28.16
CA LYS A 20 2.44 -12.96 28.91
C LYS A 20 1.47 -14.10 28.60
N SER A 21 0.18 -13.82 28.53
CA SER A 21 -0.83 -14.81 28.16
C SER A 21 -0.65 -15.28 26.71
N ASP A 22 -0.36 -14.36 25.77
CA ASP A 22 -0.10 -14.68 24.36
C ASP A 22 1.19 -15.52 24.20
N ALA A 23 2.23 -15.23 25.00
CA ALA A 23 3.46 -16.03 25.01
C ALA A 23 3.23 -17.44 25.59
N GLN A 24 2.44 -17.56 26.66
CA GLN A 24 2.04 -18.86 27.23
C GLN A 24 1.13 -19.66 26.30
N TRP A 25 0.28 -18.96 25.52
CA TRP A 25 -0.57 -19.56 24.52
C TRP A 25 0.22 -20.03 23.29
N ALA A 26 1.19 -19.24 22.85
CA ALA A 26 2.07 -19.61 21.72
C ALA A 26 2.91 -20.87 22.01
N THR A 27 3.38 -21.04 23.26
CA THR A 27 4.08 -22.25 23.70
C THR A 27 3.17 -23.47 23.85
N LYS A 28 1.90 -23.29 24.25
CA LYS A 28 0.91 -24.37 24.30
C LYS A 28 0.32 -24.75 22.93
N ALA A 29 0.32 -23.84 21.97
CA ALA A 29 -0.22 -24.07 20.63
C ALA A 29 0.74 -24.87 19.72
N ASP A 30 2.04 -24.89 20.01
CA ASP A 30 3.02 -25.74 19.30
C ASP A 30 2.86 -27.22 19.63
N ASP A 31 2.25 -27.56 20.80
CA ASP A 31 2.03 -28.95 21.23
C ASP A 31 0.66 -29.53 20.82
N LYS A 32 -0.29 -28.69 20.41
CA LYS A 32 -1.60 -29.09 19.86
C LYS A 32 -2.00 -28.15 18.74
N GLY A 33 -1.53 -28.42 17.54
CA GLY A 33 -1.84 -27.65 16.33
C GLY A 33 -3.31 -27.37 16.17
N ARG A 34 -3.71 -26.15 16.42
CA ARG A 34 -4.89 -25.39 15.98
C ARG A 34 -5.33 -24.39 17.05
N VAL A 35 -5.02 -23.12 16.92
CA VAL A 35 -5.96 -22.01 17.10
C VAL A 35 -5.41 -20.78 16.38
N GLY A 36 -6.22 -20.28 15.44
CA GLY A 36 -5.86 -19.21 14.55
C GLY A 36 -5.89 -17.83 15.20
N TRP A 37 -4.73 -17.31 15.46
CA TRP A 37 -4.53 -15.87 15.34
C TRP A 37 -4.22 -15.60 13.88
N ARG A 38 -4.90 -14.64 13.26
CA ARG A 38 -4.45 -14.07 11.99
C ARG A 38 -3.07 -13.47 12.22
N LYS A 39 -2.03 -14.30 12.11
CA LYS A 39 -0.69 -13.86 11.83
C LYS A 39 -0.85 -12.92 10.64
N ALA A 40 -0.32 -11.70 10.74
CA ALA A 40 -0.09 -10.87 9.56
C ALA A 40 0.32 -11.83 8.46
N GLY A 41 -0.52 -11.97 7.42
CA GLY A 41 -0.60 -13.15 6.58
C GLY A 41 0.77 -13.77 6.35
N LYS A 42 0.91 -15.08 6.59
CA LYS A 42 2.01 -15.81 6.00
C LYS A 42 1.98 -15.44 4.53
N PRO A 43 3.11 -15.11 3.92
CA PRO A 43 3.12 -14.84 2.49
C PRO A 43 2.34 -15.97 1.83
N THR A 44 1.37 -15.64 1.01
CA THR A 44 0.52 -16.62 0.31
C THR A 44 1.37 -17.48 -0.61
N ARG A 45 2.55 -16.94 -1.00
CA ARG A 45 3.54 -17.59 -1.89
C ARG A 45 4.80 -17.96 -1.12
N GLY A 46 5.37 -19.12 -1.47
CA GLY A 46 6.66 -19.58 -0.94
C GLY A 46 7.80 -18.65 -1.37
N PHE A 47 8.92 -18.69 -0.61
CA PHE A 47 10.10 -17.87 -0.87
C PHE A 47 10.59 -17.97 -2.33
N TRP A 48 10.70 -19.17 -2.87
CA TRP A 48 11.19 -19.39 -4.24
C TRP A 48 10.22 -18.89 -5.31
N GLN A 49 8.92 -18.92 -5.04
CA GLN A 49 7.91 -18.36 -5.94
C GLN A 49 8.03 -16.83 -5.98
N LEU A 50 8.19 -16.18 -4.80
CA LEU A 50 8.40 -14.75 -4.69
C LEU A 50 9.71 -14.31 -5.33
N PHE A 51 10.80 -15.09 -5.12
CA PHE A 51 12.08 -14.82 -5.74
C PHE A 51 12.00 -14.89 -7.27
N ARG A 52 11.37 -15.92 -7.80
CA ARG A 52 11.18 -16.08 -9.26
C ARG A 52 10.34 -14.94 -9.85
N ALA A 53 9.24 -14.60 -9.21
CA ALA A 53 8.39 -13.48 -9.62
C ALA A 53 9.15 -12.15 -9.59
N PHE A 54 9.95 -11.91 -8.54
CA PHE A 54 10.81 -10.74 -8.46
C PHE A 54 11.87 -10.71 -9.57
N TRP A 55 12.54 -11.83 -9.81
CA TRP A 55 13.58 -11.93 -10.84
C TRP A 55 13.03 -11.65 -12.25
N GLN A 56 11.81 -12.12 -12.54
CA GLN A 56 11.10 -11.81 -13.78
C GLN A 56 10.87 -10.29 -13.96
N GLN A 57 10.63 -9.55 -12.87
CA GLN A 57 10.51 -8.08 -12.94
C GLN A 57 11.84 -7.38 -13.26
N CYS A 58 12.96 -8.05 -12.98
CA CYS A 58 14.32 -7.56 -13.26
C CYS A 58 14.85 -7.95 -14.66
N ALA A 59 14.12 -8.77 -15.43
CA ALA A 59 14.58 -9.41 -16.66
C ALA A 59 15.19 -8.46 -17.69
N GLY A 60 14.69 -7.23 -17.84
CA GLY A 60 15.25 -6.23 -18.76
C GLY A 60 16.51 -5.51 -18.26
N HIS A 61 16.98 -5.80 -17.02
CA HIS A 61 18.07 -5.04 -16.38
C HIS A 61 19.16 -5.93 -15.79
N THR A 62 19.19 -7.20 -16.11
CA THR A 62 20.13 -8.21 -15.54
C THR A 62 21.58 -7.84 -15.82
N GLY A 63 21.94 -7.30 -16.99
CA GLY A 63 23.31 -6.87 -17.32
C GLY A 63 23.84 -5.80 -16.34
N TYR A 64 23.00 -4.84 -15.94
CA TYR A 64 23.41 -3.82 -14.95
C TYR A 64 23.55 -4.41 -13.54
N ILE A 65 22.76 -5.44 -13.19
CA ILE A 65 22.90 -6.15 -11.91
C ILE A 65 24.23 -6.89 -11.88
N TYR A 66 24.57 -7.63 -12.94
CA TYR A 66 25.87 -8.32 -13.03
C TYR A 66 27.04 -7.34 -12.98
N LEU A 67 26.96 -6.22 -13.70
CA LEU A 67 27.99 -5.18 -13.63
C LEU A 67 28.16 -4.65 -12.21
N ALA A 68 27.06 -4.40 -11.49
CA ALA A 68 27.10 -3.95 -10.10
C ALA A 68 27.70 -5.01 -9.15
N LEU A 69 27.46 -6.29 -9.39
CA LEU A 69 28.06 -7.38 -8.61
C LEU A 69 29.56 -7.54 -8.91
N VAL A 70 29.97 -7.40 -10.16
CA VAL A 70 31.41 -7.43 -10.53
C VAL A 70 32.13 -6.25 -9.90
N THR A 71 31.61 -5.04 -10.00
CA THR A 71 32.23 -3.84 -9.43
C THR A 71 32.33 -3.90 -7.90
N VAL A 72 31.29 -4.39 -7.20
CA VAL A 72 31.35 -4.57 -5.74
C VAL A 72 32.33 -5.67 -5.33
N THR A 73 32.50 -6.71 -6.16
CA THR A 73 33.50 -7.75 -5.96
C THR A 73 34.91 -7.17 -6.07
N ILE A 74 35.20 -6.43 -7.14
CA ILE A 74 36.51 -5.78 -7.36
C ILE A 74 36.81 -4.80 -6.20
N MET A 75 35.84 -3.92 -5.87
CA MET A 75 35.99 -3.00 -4.73
C MET A 75 36.33 -3.75 -3.44
N THR A 76 35.58 -4.84 -3.17
CA THR A 76 35.80 -5.63 -1.94
C THR A 76 37.15 -6.31 -1.93
N LEU A 77 37.58 -6.89 -3.04
CA LEU A 77 38.93 -7.51 -3.14
C LEU A 77 40.04 -6.47 -2.95
N ILE A 78 39.92 -5.29 -3.54
CA ILE A 78 40.89 -4.21 -3.31
C ILE A 78 40.89 -3.81 -1.83
N SER A 79 39.71 -3.71 -1.17
CA SER A 79 39.64 -3.35 0.25
C SER A 79 40.29 -4.39 1.17
N LEU A 80 40.34 -5.66 0.75
CA LEU A 80 41.01 -6.72 1.49
C LEU A 80 42.56 -6.62 1.41
N VAL A 81 43.13 -5.92 0.42
CA VAL A 81 44.56 -5.74 0.27
C VAL A 81 45.10 -4.71 1.28
N LEU A 82 44.30 -3.73 1.69
CA LEU A 82 44.75 -2.64 2.56
C LEU A 82 45.37 -3.09 3.91
N PRO A 83 44.73 -4.00 4.68
CA PRO A 83 45.31 -4.51 5.92
C PRO A 83 46.64 -5.27 5.70
N ALA A 84 46.76 -5.99 4.57
CA ALA A 84 47.98 -6.68 4.22
C ALA A 84 49.13 -5.70 3.94
N ALA A 85 48.85 -4.53 3.40
CA ALA A 85 49.87 -3.48 3.22
C ALA A 85 50.42 -2.96 4.56
N THR A 86 49.63 -2.99 5.63
CA THR A 86 50.09 -2.63 6.99
C THR A 86 51.16 -3.61 7.48
N LYS A 87 50.97 -4.92 7.20
CA LYS A 87 52.00 -5.92 7.48
C LYS A 87 53.32 -5.60 6.73
N VAL A 88 53.21 -5.31 5.43
CA VAL A 88 54.38 -4.96 4.60
C VAL A 88 55.10 -3.73 5.16
N ALA A 89 54.35 -2.69 5.56
CA ALA A 89 54.94 -1.49 6.16
C ALA A 89 55.74 -1.82 7.45
N ILE A 90 55.14 -2.60 8.34
CA ILE A 90 55.73 -2.88 9.66
C ILE A 90 56.91 -3.84 9.52
N ASP A 91 56.72 -5.00 8.87
CA ASP A 91 57.74 -6.06 8.88
C ASP A 91 58.93 -5.78 7.98
N TYR A 92 58.75 -5.07 6.87
CA TYR A 92 59.75 -4.90 5.84
C TYR A 92 60.33 -3.48 5.73
N ILE A 93 59.62 -2.45 6.22
CA ILE A 93 60.09 -1.08 6.09
C ILE A 93 60.46 -0.46 7.44
N ILE A 94 59.65 -0.70 8.51
CA ILE A 94 59.85 -0.02 9.80
C ILE A 94 60.75 -0.83 10.72
N THR A 95 60.60 -2.16 10.77
CA THR A 95 61.33 -3.01 11.75
C THR A 95 62.70 -3.37 11.25
N ASP A 96 63.74 -3.19 12.12
CA ASP A 96 65.15 -3.52 11.82
C ASP A 96 65.48 -5.00 11.98
N ALA A 97 64.55 -5.82 12.44
CA ALA A 97 64.80 -7.24 12.63
C ALA A 97 64.79 -7.97 11.27
N PRO A 98 65.92 -8.71 10.94
CA PRO A 98 65.85 -9.63 9.81
C PRO A 98 64.91 -10.76 10.17
N GLY A 99 63.63 -10.58 9.83
CA GLY A 99 62.70 -11.70 9.83
C GLY A 99 63.15 -12.71 8.76
N PRO A 100 62.76 -13.99 8.85
CA PRO A 100 63.17 -15.04 7.90
C PRO A 100 62.70 -14.82 6.46
N ALA A 101 62.11 -13.68 6.15
CA ALA A 101 61.70 -13.29 4.80
C ALA A 101 61.89 -11.79 4.63
N GLY A 102 63.02 -11.38 4.11
CA GLY A 102 63.19 -10.06 3.48
C GLY A 102 62.10 -9.85 2.42
N LEU A 103 61.87 -8.61 2.00
CA LEU A 103 60.97 -8.27 0.88
C LEU A 103 61.10 -9.36 -0.19
N PRO A 104 59.97 -9.96 -0.64
CA PRO A 104 60.04 -11.01 -1.65
C PRO A 104 60.90 -10.53 -2.80
N LYS A 105 61.92 -11.31 -3.21
CA LYS A 105 62.85 -10.95 -4.29
C LYS A 105 62.16 -10.37 -5.51
N ARG A 106 60.99 -10.88 -5.83
CA ARG A 106 60.15 -10.36 -6.92
C ARG A 106 59.70 -8.90 -6.73
N VAL A 107 59.47 -8.43 -5.50
CA VAL A 107 59.09 -7.04 -5.22
C VAL A 107 60.30 -6.12 -5.31
N LEU A 108 61.48 -6.57 -4.88
CA LEU A 108 62.74 -5.84 -5.04
C LEU A 108 63.12 -5.75 -6.52
N GLU A 109 63.00 -6.83 -7.27
CA GLU A 109 63.19 -6.85 -8.72
C GLU A 109 62.23 -5.90 -9.47
N LEU A 110 60.96 -5.84 -9.06
CA LEU A 110 59.93 -4.96 -9.63
C LEU A 110 60.23 -3.47 -9.34
N LEU A 111 60.85 -3.17 -8.17
CA LEU A 111 61.25 -1.83 -7.75
C LEU A 111 62.66 -1.46 -8.22
N ASN A 112 63.37 -2.40 -8.84
CA ASN A 112 64.77 -2.22 -9.32
C ASN A 112 65.76 -1.74 -8.24
N VAL A 113 65.55 -2.20 -6.99
CA VAL A 113 66.33 -1.80 -5.80
C VAL A 113 67.10 -3.01 -5.27
N SER A 114 68.42 -2.85 -5.03
CA SER A 114 69.23 -3.88 -4.41
C SER A 114 69.01 -3.98 -2.91
N VAL A 115 69.17 -5.18 -2.32
CA VAL A 115 68.91 -5.44 -0.89
C VAL A 115 69.77 -4.53 0.00
N ALA A 116 70.98 -4.10 -0.46
CA ALA A 116 71.87 -3.20 0.26
C ALA A 116 71.38 -1.73 0.25
N GLU A 117 70.60 -1.33 -0.74
CA GLU A 117 70.07 0.04 -0.85
C GLU A 117 68.79 0.27 -0.09
N VAL A 118 68.09 -0.82 0.33
CA VAL A 118 66.83 -0.74 1.05
C VAL A 118 66.93 0.14 2.30
N GLU A 119 68.03 0.12 3.03
CA GLU A 119 68.21 0.89 4.27
C GLU A 119 68.17 2.40 4.01
N ASN A 120 68.84 2.85 2.92
CA ASN A 120 68.85 4.26 2.53
C ASN A 120 67.49 4.75 1.95
N TYR A 121 66.67 3.86 1.40
CA TYR A 121 65.43 4.22 0.75
C TYR A 121 64.19 3.95 1.59
N ARG A 122 64.28 3.49 2.86
CA ARG A 122 63.14 3.16 3.73
C ARG A 122 62.07 4.25 3.79
N LYS A 123 62.46 5.52 3.94
CA LYS A 123 61.51 6.65 3.97
C LYS A 123 60.79 6.82 2.62
N GLN A 124 61.51 6.65 1.52
CA GLN A 124 60.94 6.75 0.19
C GLN A 124 59.96 5.59 -0.07
N LEU A 125 60.29 4.35 0.33
CA LEU A 125 59.42 3.18 0.23
C LEU A 125 58.13 3.37 1.05
N LEU A 126 58.23 3.99 2.23
CA LEU A 126 57.06 4.30 3.06
C LEU A 126 56.11 5.29 2.35
N TRP A 127 56.67 6.35 1.72
CA TRP A 127 55.89 7.29 0.94
C TRP A 127 55.26 6.64 -0.30
N TRP A 128 56.00 5.77 -0.99
CA TRP A 128 55.51 5.01 -2.12
C TRP A 128 54.38 4.05 -1.71
N LEU A 129 54.55 3.31 -0.63
CA LEU A 129 53.51 2.41 -0.12
C LEU A 129 52.26 3.19 0.29
N GLY A 130 52.44 4.31 1.01
CA GLY A 130 51.35 5.20 1.37
C GLY A 130 50.62 5.74 0.14
N GLY A 131 51.35 6.18 -0.89
CA GLY A 131 50.81 6.64 -2.16
C GLY A 131 49.98 5.55 -2.88
N VAL A 132 50.54 4.32 -2.95
CA VAL A 132 49.85 3.16 -3.53
C VAL A 132 48.57 2.81 -2.75
N MET A 133 48.61 2.82 -1.41
CA MET A 133 47.44 2.58 -0.57
C MET A 133 46.33 3.62 -0.82
N VAL A 134 46.69 4.91 -0.92
CA VAL A 134 45.75 5.98 -1.23
C VAL A 134 45.16 5.80 -2.63
N ALA A 135 46.02 5.49 -3.62
CA ALA A 135 45.56 5.25 -5.00
C ALA A 135 44.60 4.05 -5.09
N LEU A 136 44.96 2.92 -4.46
CA LEU A 136 44.08 1.74 -4.41
C LEU A 136 42.77 2.03 -3.69
N SER A 137 42.82 2.78 -2.59
CA SER A 137 41.61 3.20 -1.87
C SER A 137 40.72 4.10 -2.74
N ALA A 138 41.31 5.05 -3.46
CA ALA A 138 40.58 5.92 -4.38
C ALA A 138 39.92 5.12 -5.52
N VAL A 139 40.65 4.16 -6.09
CA VAL A 139 40.12 3.24 -7.10
C VAL A 139 38.97 2.40 -6.54
N ALA A 140 39.16 1.83 -5.34
CA ALA A 140 38.11 1.03 -4.70
C ALA A 140 36.84 1.84 -4.45
N VAL A 141 36.97 3.07 -3.94
CA VAL A 141 35.83 3.99 -3.72
C VAL A 141 35.15 4.32 -5.05
N PHE A 142 35.91 4.68 -6.08
CA PHE A 142 35.34 5.02 -7.38
C PHE A 142 34.58 3.85 -8.00
N VAL A 143 35.19 2.65 -8.05
CA VAL A 143 34.54 1.43 -8.56
C VAL A 143 33.29 1.09 -7.73
N GLY A 144 33.37 1.25 -6.41
CA GLY A 144 32.24 1.04 -5.51
C GLY A 144 31.08 2.00 -5.75
N ILE A 145 31.37 3.27 -6.01
CA ILE A 145 30.35 4.28 -6.36
C ILE A 145 29.67 3.92 -7.67
N VAL A 146 30.42 3.54 -8.71
CA VAL A 146 29.86 3.14 -10.00
C VAL A 146 28.92 1.94 -9.84
N GLY A 147 29.34 0.90 -9.12
CA GLY A 147 28.50 -0.27 -8.87
C GLY A 147 27.23 0.04 -8.08
N ARG A 148 27.37 0.82 -7.02
CA ARG A 148 26.24 1.23 -6.21
C ARG A 148 25.26 2.12 -6.98
N TRP A 149 25.77 3.00 -7.84
CA TRP A 149 24.95 3.84 -8.71
C TRP A 149 24.14 3.02 -9.70
N GLN A 150 24.77 2.02 -10.37
CA GLN A 150 24.07 1.12 -11.29
C GLN A 150 22.97 0.33 -10.56
N MET A 151 23.26 -0.24 -9.39
CA MET A 151 22.27 -0.96 -8.60
C MET A 151 21.10 -0.05 -8.18
N THR A 152 21.40 1.18 -7.72
CA THR A 152 20.36 2.17 -7.37
C THR A 152 19.49 2.52 -8.57
N ARG A 153 20.10 2.72 -9.74
CA ARG A 153 19.40 3.02 -11.00
C ARG A 153 18.41 1.89 -11.37
N VAL A 154 18.84 0.64 -11.29
CA VAL A 154 17.98 -0.52 -11.54
C VAL A 154 16.85 -0.60 -10.50
N THR A 155 17.17 -0.44 -9.23
CA THR A 155 16.18 -0.44 -8.15
C THR A 155 15.08 0.58 -8.41
N LYS A 156 15.43 1.83 -8.76
CA LYS A 156 14.46 2.89 -9.04
C LYS A 156 13.61 2.58 -10.29
N ARG A 157 14.20 2.00 -11.34
CA ARG A 157 13.44 1.57 -12.53
C ARG A 157 12.44 0.47 -12.21
N VAL A 158 12.84 -0.54 -11.42
CA VAL A 158 11.94 -1.62 -10.97
C VAL A 158 10.82 -1.06 -10.12
N GLN A 159 11.12 -0.14 -9.19
CA GLN A 159 10.10 0.52 -8.36
C GLN A 159 9.05 1.26 -9.20
N VAL A 160 9.50 2.05 -10.19
CA VAL A 160 8.59 2.79 -11.09
C VAL A 160 7.75 1.84 -11.94
N ALA A 161 8.38 0.78 -12.50
CA ALA A 161 7.67 -0.22 -13.29
C ALA A 161 6.59 -0.95 -12.47
N MET A 162 6.90 -1.34 -11.23
CA MET A 162 5.95 -1.98 -10.33
C MET A 162 4.80 -1.04 -9.95
N ARG A 163 5.10 0.22 -9.61
CA ARG A 163 4.07 1.23 -9.32
C ARG A 163 3.15 1.45 -10.50
N ARG A 164 3.71 1.59 -11.70
CA ARG A 164 2.92 1.76 -12.92
C ARG A 164 1.99 0.58 -13.17
N ARG A 165 2.51 -0.66 -13.06
CA ARG A 165 1.70 -1.88 -13.25
C ARG A 165 0.61 -2.00 -12.20
N ALA A 166 0.96 -1.80 -10.92
CA ALA A 166 0.01 -1.87 -9.82
C ALA A 166 -1.08 -0.80 -9.93
N PHE A 167 -0.72 0.44 -10.29
CA PHE A 167 -1.68 1.52 -10.49
C PHE A 167 -2.61 1.26 -11.68
N HIS A 168 -2.04 0.86 -12.83
CA HIS A 168 -2.83 0.53 -14.01
C HIS A 168 -3.80 -0.62 -13.75
N HIS A 169 -3.35 -1.65 -13.04
CA HIS A 169 -4.20 -2.78 -12.66
C HIS A 169 -5.28 -2.37 -11.64
N ALA A 170 -4.91 -1.57 -10.63
CA ALA A 170 -5.83 -1.12 -9.60
C ALA A 170 -7.02 -0.32 -10.16
N ILE A 171 -6.79 0.53 -11.17
CA ILE A 171 -7.87 1.28 -11.84
C ILE A 171 -8.83 0.36 -12.60
N GLN A 172 -8.37 -0.82 -13.01
CA GLN A 172 -9.16 -1.80 -13.76
C GLN A 172 -9.84 -2.85 -12.88
N LEU A 173 -9.71 -2.75 -11.55
CA LEU A 173 -10.38 -3.67 -10.63
C LEU A 173 -11.88 -3.35 -10.52
N PRO A 174 -12.74 -4.37 -10.28
CA PRO A 174 -14.14 -4.18 -10.01
C PRO A 174 -14.39 -3.24 -8.82
N LEU A 175 -15.42 -2.42 -8.91
CA LEU A 175 -15.72 -1.36 -7.94
C LEU A 175 -15.85 -1.91 -6.49
N HIS A 176 -16.48 -3.08 -6.33
CA HIS A 176 -16.63 -3.73 -5.03
C HIS A 176 -15.29 -4.16 -4.41
N ARG A 177 -14.27 -4.51 -5.23
CA ARG A 177 -12.93 -4.84 -4.74
C ARG A 177 -12.19 -3.61 -4.27
N ILE A 178 -12.26 -2.50 -5.02
CA ILE A 178 -11.63 -1.22 -4.65
C ILE A 178 -12.21 -0.67 -3.35
N GLN A 179 -13.51 -0.76 -3.14
CA GLN A 179 -14.17 -0.31 -1.90
C GLN A 179 -13.68 -1.05 -0.64
N HIS A 180 -13.16 -2.27 -0.78
CA HIS A 180 -12.54 -3.00 0.32
C HIS A 180 -11.15 -2.47 0.69
N TYR A 181 -10.44 -1.89 -0.26
CA TYR A 181 -9.21 -1.15 0.00
C TYR A 181 -9.60 0.27 0.43
N LYS A 182 -9.53 0.56 1.73
CA LYS A 182 -9.64 1.97 2.17
C LYS A 182 -8.67 2.80 1.34
N SER A 183 -9.05 4.01 0.93
CA SER A 183 -8.24 4.87 0.05
C SER A 183 -6.78 5.02 0.52
N GLY A 184 -6.54 5.11 1.83
CA GLY A 184 -5.21 5.09 2.43
C GLY A 184 -4.46 3.77 2.25
N GLY A 185 -5.15 2.63 2.22
CA GLY A 185 -4.53 1.31 2.01
C GLY A 185 -3.98 1.14 0.60
N MET A 186 -4.72 1.55 -0.42
CA MET A 186 -4.27 1.52 -1.80
C MET A 186 -3.09 2.47 -2.04
N SER A 187 -3.16 3.69 -1.50
CA SER A 187 -2.07 4.66 -1.57
C SER A 187 -0.79 4.15 -0.90
N SER A 188 -0.89 3.50 0.28
CA SER A 188 0.24 2.86 0.96
C SER A 188 0.84 1.72 0.14
N LEU A 189 0.01 0.85 -0.46
CA LEU A 189 0.48 -0.24 -1.32
C LEU A 189 1.27 0.27 -2.52
N LEU A 190 0.77 1.30 -3.20
CA LEU A 190 1.45 1.89 -4.35
C LEU A 190 2.73 2.63 -3.97
N ARG A 191 2.75 3.36 -2.84
CA ARG A 191 3.87 4.18 -2.42
C ARG A 191 4.93 3.37 -1.67
N GLU A 192 4.52 2.63 -0.64
CA GLU A 192 5.42 1.95 0.29
C GLU A 192 5.75 0.54 -0.17
N ASP A 193 4.74 -0.31 -0.41
CA ASP A 193 4.98 -1.71 -0.72
C ASP A 193 5.69 -1.91 -2.06
N ALA A 194 5.29 -1.18 -3.10
CA ALA A 194 6.00 -1.21 -4.38
C ALA A 194 7.43 -0.64 -4.27
N GLY A 195 7.67 0.30 -3.34
CA GLY A 195 8.99 0.80 -2.99
C GLY A 195 9.86 -0.27 -2.35
N LEU A 196 9.35 -0.92 -1.29
CA LEU A 196 10.03 -1.99 -0.55
C LEU A 196 10.32 -3.21 -1.43
N ALA A 197 9.43 -3.54 -2.37
CA ALA A 197 9.67 -4.60 -3.33
C ALA A 197 10.89 -4.32 -4.22
N GLY A 198 11.14 -3.07 -4.62
CA GLY A 198 12.37 -2.69 -5.34
C GLY A 198 13.63 -2.81 -4.51
N GLU A 199 13.56 -2.53 -3.19
CA GLU A 199 14.70 -2.65 -2.27
C GLU A 199 15.17 -4.11 -2.07
N LEU A 200 14.44 -5.11 -2.58
CA LEU A 200 14.89 -6.51 -2.62
C LEU A 200 16.21 -6.67 -3.37
N LEU A 201 16.52 -5.83 -4.38
CA LEU A 201 17.80 -5.85 -5.08
C LEU A 201 18.96 -5.63 -4.12
N PHE A 202 18.85 -4.65 -3.22
CA PHE A 202 19.88 -4.40 -2.21
C PHE A 202 19.87 -5.43 -1.10
N SER A 203 18.69 -5.75 -0.54
CA SER A 203 18.61 -6.63 0.62
C SER A 203 18.84 -8.11 0.30
N MET A 204 18.58 -8.56 -0.93
CA MET A 204 18.64 -9.98 -1.28
C MET A 204 19.83 -10.33 -2.17
N ILE A 205 20.37 -9.35 -2.91
CA ILE A 205 21.44 -9.59 -3.89
C ILE A 205 22.69 -8.82 -3.52
N TYR A 206 22.66 -7.47 -3.53
CA TYR A 206 23.87 -6.65 -3.43
C TYR A 206 24.56 -6.72 -2.06
N ASN A 207 23.81 -6.51 -0.97
CA ASN A 207 24.38 -6.50 0.38
C ASN A 207 24.85 -7.88 0.83
N PRO A 208 24.08 -8.99 0.64
CA PRO A 208 24.57 -10.32 0.96
C PRO A 208 25.80 -10.73 0.14
N TRP A 209 25.81 -10.41 -1.16
CA TRP A 209 26.94 -10.70 -2.02
C TRP A 209 28.23 -10.04 -1.51
N ARG A 210 28.16 -8.74 -1.24
CA ARG A 210 29.29 -7.99 -0.66
C ARG A 210 29.73 -8.59 0.68
N ALA A 211 28.78 -8.85 1.58
CA ALA A 211 29.08 -9.38 2.89
C ALA A 211 29.74 -10.77 2.83
N ILE A 212 29.23 -11.65 1.95
CA ILE A 212 29.79 -13.01 1.75
C ILE A 212 31.24 -12.92 1.22
N ILE A 213 31.50 -12.09 0.21
CA ILE A 213 32.86 -11.94 -0.34
C ILE A 213 33.82 -11.37 0.70
N THR A 214 33.39 -10.34 1.45
CA THR A 214 34.22 -9.77 2.53
C THR A 214 34.47 -10.84 3.58
N LEU A 215 33.45 -11.57 4.03
CA LEU A 215 33.59 -12.60 5.05
C LEU A 215 34.55 -13.72 4.62
N LEU A 216 34.28 -14.31 3.44
CA LEU A 216 35.10 -15.41 2.91
C LEU A 216 36.54 -14.95 2.64
N GLY A 217 36.71 -13.78 2.01
CA GLY A 217 38.06 -13.24 1.75
C GLY A 217 38.84 -13.00 3.02
N THR A 218 38.21 -12.40 4.04
CA THR A 218 38.83 -12.17 5.33
C THR A 218 39.17 -13.49 6.05
N LEU A 219 38.26 -14.47 6.07
CA LEU A 219 38.50 -15.78 6.68
C LEU A 219 39.64 -16.55 5.98
N ILE A 220 39.69 -16.50 4.64
CA ILE A 220 40.78 -17.13 3.87
C ILE A 220 42.13 -16.51 4.24
N ILE A 221 42.23 -15.19 4.25
CA ILE A 221 43.48 -14.50 4.60
C ILE A 221 43.90 -14.84 6.02
N LEU A 222 42.97 -14.81 6.99
CA LEU A 222 43.27 -15.17 8.39
C LEU A 222 43.73 -16.62 8.54
N ALA A 223 43.09 -17.55 7.80
CA ALA A 223 43.45 -18.97 7.83
C ALA A 223 44.88 -19.22 7.33
N PHE A 224 45.32 -18.46 6.31
CA PHE A 224 46.69 -18.55 5.79
C PHE A 224 47.72 -17.88 6.68
N THR A 225 47.30 -16.94 7.54
CA THR A 225 48.22 -16.25 8.47
C THR A 225 48.48 -17.12 9.71
N ASP A 226 47.44 -17.48 10.45
CA ASP A 226 47.50 -18.39 11.59
C ASP A 226 46.13 -18.98 11.88
N TRP A 227 45.98 -20.29 11.70
CA TRP A 227 44.69 -20.99 11.93
C TRP A 227 44.26 -21.01 13.41
N ARG A 228 45.22 -20.88 14.35
CA ARG A 228 44.93 -20.88 15.80
C ARG A 228 44.32 -19.55 16.22
N LEU A 229 44.82 -18.44 15.70
CA LEU A 229 44.22 -17.15 15.88
C LEU A 229 42.84 -17.06 15.22
N LEU A 230 42.67 -17.68 14.04
CA LEU A 230 41.36 -17.80 13.41
C LEU A 230 40.38 -18.59 14.29
N ALA A 231 40.78 -19.71 14.88
CA ALA A 231 39.94 -20.48 15.80
C ALA A 231 39.50 -19.64 17.01
N GLY A 232 40.42 -18.79 17.57
CA GLY A 232 40.08 -17.82 18.61
C GLY A 232 39.07 -16.78 18.15
N GLY A 233 39.19 -16.27 16.93
CA GLY A 233 38.22 -15.34 16.33
C GLY A 233 36.83 -15.97 16.10
N LEU A 234 36.76 -17.25 15.76
CA LEU A 234 35.52 -18.01 15.60
C LEU A 234 34.73 -18.20 16.91
N LEU A 235 35.39 -18.04 18.10
CA LEU A 235 34.71 -17.99 19.40
C LEU A 235 33.69 -16.83 19.49
N CYS A 236 33.77 -15.85 18.62
CA CYS A 236 32.72 -14.81 18.51
C CYS A 236 31.40 -15.30 17.90
N ILE A 237 31.39 -16.44 17.19
CA ILE A 237 30.16 -16.98 16.54
C ILE A 237 29.03 -17.25 17.53
N PRO A 238 29.23 -17.90 18.70
CA PRO A 238 28.19 -18.08 19.70
C PRO A 238 27.59 -16.77 20.18
N ALA A 239 28.38 -15.72 20.32
CA ALA A 239 27.90 -14.40 20.70
C ALA A 239 27.02 -13.77 19.60
N VAL A 240 27.40 -13.91 18.33
CA VAL A 240 26.59 -13.53 17.18
C VAL A 240 25.25 -14.28 17.22
N TRP A 241 25.27 -15.59 17.48
CA TRP A 241 24.06 -16.39 17.56
C TRP A 241 23.14 -15.95 18.71
N VAL A 242 23.68 -15.70 19.90
CA VAL A 242 22.90 -15.22 21.07
C VAL A 242 22.30 -13.84 20.78
N THR A 243 23.04 -12.90 20.21
CA THR A 243 22.51 -11.58 19.85
C THR A 243 21.44 -11.67 18.79
N HIS A 244 21.60 -12.51 17.76
CA HIS A 244 20.60 -12.76 16.73
C HIS A 244 19.31 -13.38 17.31
N LYS A 245 19.44 -14.39 18.19
CA LYS A 245 18.32 -14.99 18.90
C LYS A 245 17.59 -13.97 19.77
N THR A 246 18.30 -13.09 20.47
CA THR A 246 17.73 -12.01 21.27
C THR A 246 16.99 -11.00 20.40
N TRP A 247 17.58 -10.62 19.27
CA TRP A 247 16.93 -9.75 18.29
C TRP A 247 15.59 -10.32 17.83
N ILE A 248 15.57 -11.55 17.35
CA ILE A 248 14.37 -12.20 16.84
C ILE A 248 13.29 -12.36 17.92
N SER A 249 13.69 -12.82 19.12
CA SER A 249 12.73 -13.18 20.17
C SER A 249 12.22 -11.98 20.98
N LYS A 250 13.02 -10.95 21.18
CA LYS A 250 12.69 -9.82 22.06
C LYS A 250 12.46 -8.51 21.32
N ILE A 251 13.34 -8.15 20.39
CA ILE A 251 13.34 -6.83 19.76
C ILE A 251 12.34 -6.75 18.61
N ARG A 252 12.32 -7.74 17.73
CA ARG A 252 11.43 -7.76 16.56
C ARG A 252 9.94 -7.68 16.90
N PRO A 253 9.39 -8.39 17.90
CA PRO A 253 8.00 -8.25 18.31
C PRO A 253 7.66 -6.84 18.78
N LEU A 254 8.57 -6.19 19.54
CA LEU A 254 8.38 -4.82 20.01
C LEU A 254 8.31 -3.80 18.86
N PHE A 255 9.18 -3.93 17.85
CA PHE A 255 9.11 -3.09 16.66
C PHE A 255 7.78 -3.24 15.91
N ARG A 256 7.28 -4.48 15.81
CA ARG A 256 5.97 -4.74 15.19
C ARG A 256 4.84 -4.09 15.98
N ASP A 257 4.86 -4.22 17.30
CA ASP A 257 3.83 -3.66 18.18
C ASP A 257 3.87 -2.12 18.15
N ALA A 258 5.06 -1.52 18.17
CA ALA A 258 5.24 -0.08 18.02
C ALA A 258 4.68 0.43 16.68
N LYS A 259 4.94 -0.29 15.59
CA LYS A 259 4.41 0.05 14.26
C LYS A 259 2.88 -0.02 14.22
N GLN A 260 2.28 -1.04 14.84
CA GLN A 260 0.83 -1.20 14.89
C GLN A 260 0.17 -0.07 15.69
N ILE A 261 0.72 0.30 16.85
CA ILE A 261 0.21 1.41 17.68
C ILE A 261 0.36 2.74 16.93
N ARG A 262 1.49 2.96 16.27
CA ARG A 262 1.69 4.15 15.42
C ARG A 262 0.59 4.26 14.37
N GLN A 263 0.29 3.19 13.65
CA GLN A 263 -0.78 3.17 12.65
C GLN A 263 -2.16 3.51 13.26
N GLN A 264 -2.44 3.05 14.48
CA GLN A 264 -3.70 3.37 15.18
C GLN A 264 -3.76 4.85 15.57
N VAL A 265 -2.65 5.41 16.06
CA VAL A 265 -2.57 6.82 16.45
C VAL A 265 -2.69 7.73 15.23
N ASP A 266 -2.01 7.40 14.12
CA ASP A 266 -2.06 8.15 12.86
C ASP A 266 -3.48 8.09 12.25
N ALA A 267 -4.12 6.92 12.27
CA ALA A 267 -5.49 6.75 11.79
C ALA A 267 -6.47 7.59 12.63
N HIS A 268 -6.32 7.59 13.96
CA HIS A 268 -7.15 8.42 14.85
C HIS A 268 -6.94 9.91 14.59
N ALA A 269 -5.70 10.36 14.39
CA ALA A 269 -5.41 11.75 14.06
C ALA A 269 -6.10 12.16 12.75
N THR A 270 -5.99 11.32 11.72
CA THR A 270 -6.62 11.55 10.41
C THR A 270 -8.14 11.64 10.54
N GLU A 271 -8.76 10.76 11.34
CA GLU A 271 -10.19 10.77 11.60
C GLU A 271 -10.63 12.04 12.35
N ALA A 272 -9.89 12.44 13.39
CA ALA A 272 -10.18 13.64 14.17
C ALA A 272 -10.07 14.92 13.32
N PHE A 273 -9.07 15.01 12.44
CA PHE A 273 -8.94 16.15 11.52
C PHE A 273 -10.02 16.15 10.43
N GLY A 274 -10.39 14.97 9.90
CA GLY A 274 -11.49 14.84 8.94
C GLY A 274 -12.84 15.24 9.55
N GLY A 275 -13.05 14.95 10.83
CA GLY A 275 -14.25 15.31 11.61
C GLY A 275 -14.11 16.58 12.45
N LEU A 276 -13.21 17.52 12.13
CA LEU A 276 -12.87 18.64 13.00
C LEU A 276 -14.09 19.52 13.35
N ARG A 277 -15.04 19.71 12.44
CA ARG A 277 -16.31 20.42 12.71
C ARG A 277 -17.11 19.74 13.82
N VAL A 278 -17.19 18.42 13.81
CA VAL A 278 -17.90 17.61 14.82
C VAL A 278 -17.17 17.73 16.16
N VAL A 279 -15.85 17.55 16.18
CA VAL A 279 -15.02 17.66 17.38
C VAL A 279 -15.20 19.03 18.05
N ARG A 280 -15.22 20.11 17.25
CA ARG A 280 -15.43 21.48 17.75
C ARG A 280 -16.87 21.74 18.13
N GLY A 281 -17.84 21.34 17.31
CA GLY A 281 -19.28 21.53 17.58
C GLY A 281 -19.75 20.89 18.89
N PHE A 282 -19.21 19.71 19.21
CA PHE A 282 -19.51 19.02 20.47
C PHE A 282 -18.53 19.35 21.62
N GLY A 283 -17.62 20.29 21.44
CA GLY A 283 -16.65 20.70 22.49
C GLY A 283 -15.69 19.59 22.93
N ARG A 284 -15.46 18.55 22.09
CA ARG A 284 -14.70 17.34 22.43
C ARG A 284 -13.19 17.44 22.20
N SER A 285 -12.64 18.62 21.92
CA SER A 285 -11.21 18.82 21.67
C SER A 285 -10.31 18.29 22.79
N ARG A 286 -10.74 18.43 24.05
CA ARG A 286 -9.98 17.88 25.21
C ARG A 286 -9.95 16.37 25.24
N SER A 287 -11.06 15.69 24.89
CA SER A 287 -11.13 14.23 24.90
C SER A 287 -10.32 13.63 23.75
N GLU A 288 -10.40 14.22 22.56
CA GLU A 288 -9.62 13.77 21.40
C GLU A 288 -8.12 13.97 21.61
N ASN A 289 -7.72 15.13 22.15
CA ASN A 289 -6.32 15.36 22.53
C ASN A 289 -5.85 14.35 23.61
N ALA A 290 -6.68 14.06 24.61
CA ALA A 290 -6.32 13.09 25.63
C ALA A 290 -6.14 11.68 25.06
N ARG A 291 -6.99 11.28 24.10
CA ARG A 291 -6.91 9.98 23.40
C ARG A 291 -5.63 9.90 22.55
N PHE A 292 -5.33 10.94 21.77
CA PHE A 292 -4.11 11.03 20.98
C PHE A 292 -2.86 10.96 21.86
N VAL A 293 -2.78 11.77 22.92
CA VAL A 293 -1.65 11.80 23.87
C VAL A 293 -1.48 10.45 24.57
N SER A 294 -2.58 9.78 24.94
CA SER A 294 -2.51 8.43 25.52
C SER A 294 -1.89 7.42 24.57
N GLY A 295 -2.26 7.46 23.27
CA GLY A 295 -1.67 6.63 22.22
C GLY A 295 -0.18 6.92 22.03
N GLN A 296 0.20 8.21 21.99
CA GLN A 296 1.61 8.64 21.89
C GLN A 296 2.43 8.17 23.11
N HIS A 297 1.90 8.29 24.32
CA HIS A 297 2.59 7.78 25.51
C HIS A 297 2.80 6.26 25.45
N MET A 298 1.82 5.50 24.97
CA MET A 298 1.96 4.05 24.82
C MET A 298 3.05 3.72 23.79
N MET A 299 3.07 4.40 22.63
CA MET A 299 4.08 4.26 21.61
C MET A 299 5.48 4.54 22.16
N THR A 300 5.66 5.70 22.81
CA THR A 300 6.95 6.11 23.41
C THR A 300 7.47 5.09 24.41
N ARG A 301 6.61 4.52 25.25
CA ARG A 301 7.04 3.49 26.21
C ARG A 301 7.52 2.21 25.53
N ILE A 302 6.86 1.76 24.47
CA ILE A 302 7.30 0.60 23.70
C ILE A 302 8.62 0.91 22.99
N GLU A 303 8.77 2.12 22.46
CA GLU A 303 10.03 2.58 21.84
C GLU A 303 11.17 2.61 22.84
N ILE A 304 10.94 3.06 24.09
CA ILE A 304 11.94 3.04 25.18
C ILE A 304 12.34 1.60 25.53
N ILE A 305 11.36 0.68 25.65
CA ILE A 305 11.66 -0.73 25.93
C ILE A 305 12.45 -1.35 24.77
N THR A 306 12.09 -1.01 23.53
CA THR A 306 12.79 -1.46 22.32
C THR A 306 14.21 -0.93 22.29
N TRP A 307 14.39 0.36 22.60
CA TRP A 307 15.69 1.00 22.73
C TRP A 307 16.57 0.31 23.78
N TRP A 308 15.99 -0.01 24.97
CA TRP A 308 16.74 -0.68 26.03
C TRP A 308 17.24 -2.07 25.62
N TRP A 309 16.41 -2.88 24.99
CA TRP A 309 16.83 -4.17 24.46
C TRP A 309 17.90 -4.03 23.35
N SER A 310 17.78 -3.03 22.51
CA SER A 310 18.81 -2.73 21.51
C SER A 310 20.13 -2.33 22.13
N ARG A 311 20.08 -1.53 23.22
CA ARG A 311 21.31 -1.15 23.97
C ARG A 311 21.98 -2.35 24.63
N ILE A 312 21.24 -3.31 25.14
CA ILE A 312 21.83 -4.54 25.70
C ILE A 312 22.62 -5.30 24.62
N VAL A 313 22.09 -5.38 23.42
CA VAL A 313 22.82 -6.00 22.28
C VAL A 313 24.08 -5.18 21.93
N GLU A 314 23.97 -3.86 21.85
CA GLU A 314 25.12 -3.00 21.56
C GLU A 314 26.21 -3.07 22.64
N ILE A 315 25.83 -3.12 23.93
CA ILE A 315 26.78 -3.30 25.04
C ILE A 315 27.50 -4.67 24.91
N ALA A 316 26.72 -5.74 24.60
CA ALA A 316 27.33 -7.05 24.40
C ALA A 316 28.40 -7.04 23.29
N TRP A 317 28.12 -6.36 22.16
CA TRP A 317 29.10 -6.17 21.10
C TRP A 317 30.26 -5.24 21.51
N GLY A 318 29.94 -4.14 22.20
CA GLY A 318 30.93 -3.19 22.71
C GLY A 318 31.93 -3.82 23.68
N LEU A 319 31.57 -4.87 24.40
CA LEU A 319 32.45 -5.62 25.28
C LEU A 319 33.17 -6.77 24.54
N LEU A 320 32.47 -7.46 23.65
CA LEU A 320 33.02 -8.59 22.91
C LEU A 320 34.22 -8.21 22.05
N ILE A 321 34.14 -7.07 21.38
CA ILE A 321 35.21 -6.60 20.48
C ILE A 321 36.51 -6.33 21.24
N PRO A 322 36.56 -5.52 22.34
CA PRO A 322 37.74 -5.34 23.13
C PRO A 322 38.28 -6.63 23.75
N ILE A 323 37.39 -7.53 24.24
CA ILE A 323 37.77 -8.82 24.80
C ILE A 323 38.47 -9.69 23.73
N ALA A 324 37.88 -9.80 22.55
CA ALA A 324 38.45 -10.55 21.45
C ALA A 324 39.80 -9.94 21.00
N SER A 325 39.84 -8.60 20.89
CA SER A 325 41.06 -7.88 20.52
C SER A 325 42.18 -8.06 21.58
N ALA A 326 41.83 -8.02 22.88
CA ALA A 326 42.77 -8.28 23.97
C ALA A 326 43.28 -9.73 23.92
N GLY A 327 42.40 -10.70 23.69
CA GLY A 327 42.78 -12.10 23.53
C GLY A 327 43.75 -12.34 22.37
N VAL A 328 43.45 -11.73 21.21
CA VAL A 328 44.38 -11.77 20.06
C VAL A 328 45.70 -11.07 20.38
N MET A 329 45.68 -9.94 21.10
CA MET A 329 46.86 -9.19 21.44
C MET A 329 47.73 -9.95 22.44
N ILE A 330 47.16 -10.63 23.44
CA ILE A 330 47.89 -11.44 24.41
C ILE A 330 48.50 -12.67 23.73
N TYR A 331 47.71 -13.47 23.05
CA TYR A 331 48.19 -14.70 22.38
C TYR A 331 49.18 -14.36 21.26
N GLY A 332 48.81 -13.42 20.37
CA GLY A 332 49.66 -13.01 19.27
C GLY A 332 50.93 -12.30 19.74
N GLY A 333 50.85 -11.55 20.84
CA GLY A 333 52.03 -10.94 21.49
C GLY A 333 53.03 -11.99 22.02
N ILE A 334 52.52 -13.05 22.68
CA ILE A 334 53.33 -14.20 23.10
C ILE A 334 53.96 -14.87 21.87
N ALA A 335 53.17 -15.13 20.83
CA ALA A 335 53.67 -15.74 19.59
C ALA A 335 54.73 -14.89 18.88
N VAL A 336 54.64 -13.56 18.98
CA VAL A 336 55.67 -12.62 18.47
C VAL A 336 56.93 -12.73 19.33
N MET A 337 56.84 -12.81 20.67
CA MET A 337 57.96 -13.00 21.56
C MET A 337 58.68 -14.35 21.31
N GLU A 338 57.90 -15.38 20.99
CA GLU A 338 58.44 -16.70 20.59
C GLU A 338 58.93 -16.75 19.14
N LYS A 339 58.90 -15.64 18.40
CA LYS A 339 59.33 -15.51 17.00
C LYS A 339 58.54 -16.41 16.02
N SER A 340 57.36 -16.88 16.39
CA SER A 340 56.48 -17.66 15.53
C SER A 340 55.58 -16.79 14.62
N LEU A 341 55.37 -15.53 15.04
CA LEU A 341 54.64 -14.49 14.27
C LEU A 341 55.47 -13.20 14.21
N THR A 342 55.18 -12.37 13.21
CA THR A 342 55.72 -11.01 13.12
C THR A 342 54.78 -9.98 13.77
N ILE A 343 55.32 -8.79 14.10
CA ILE A 343 54.50 -7.67 14.60
C ILE A 343 53.48 -7.26 13.52
N GLY A 344 53.90 -7.29 12.24
CA GLY A 344 53.02 -6.98 11.12
C GLY A 344 51.86 -7.99 10.96
N ASP A 345 52.14 -9.30 11.23
CA ASP A 345 51.07 -10.32 11.24
C ASP A 345 50.05 -10.04 12.32
N LEU A 346 50.49 -9.68 13.53
CA LEU A 346 49.59 -9.35 14.64
C LEU A 346 48.69 -8.14 14.32
N MET A 347 49.26 -7.06 13.77
CA MET A 347 48.53 -5.85 13.42
C MET A 347 47.58 -6.09 12.25
N MET A 348 48.01 -6.83 11.25
CA MET A 348 47.20 -7.25 10.12
C MET A 348 46.01 -8.11 10.60
N PHE A 349 46.26 -9.09 11.47
CA PHE A 349 45.23 -9.95 12.04
C PHE A 349 44.20 -9.17 12.83
N LEU A 350 44.60 -8.23 13.68
CA LEU A 350 43.73 -7.38 14.46
C LEU A 350 42.80 -6.54 13.55
N THR A 351 43.34 -6.02 12.46
CA THR A 351 42.58 -5.24 11.48
C THR A 351 41.52 -6.11 10.76
N TYR A 352 41.89 -7.33 10.33
CA TYR A 352 40.93 -8.25 9.70
C TYR A 352 39.90 -8.77 10.69
N LEU A 353 40.23 -8.99 11.96
CA LEU A 353 39.28 -9.35 13.00
C LEU A 353 38.18 -8.28 13.14
N LEU A 354 38.56 -7.02 13.19
CA LEU A 354 37.59 -5.92 13.22
C LEU A 354 36.79 -5.84 11.94
N MET A 355 37.40 -6.16 10.80
CA MET A 355 36.70 -6.17 9.50
C MET A 355 35.65 -7.30 9.35
N LEU A 356 35.73 -8.39 10.12
CA LEU A 356 34.73 -9.47 10.13
C LEU A 356 33.37 -9.04 10.69
N LEU A 357 33.35 -8.03 11.53
CA LEU A 357 32.10 -7.63 12.22
C LEU A 357 31.06 -7.01 11.28
N GLY A 358 31.50 -6.18 10.35
CA GLY A 358 30.63 -5.50 9.39
C GLY A 358 29.78 -6.44 8.53
N PRO A 359 30.37 -7.46 7.88
CA PRO A 359 29.62 -8.49 7.15
C PRO A 359 28.59 -9.23 7.98
N LEU A 360 28.92 -9.60 9.21
CA LEU A 360 28.01 -10.32 10.12
C LEU A 360 26.80 -9.46 10.48
N GLU A 361 27.01 -8.19 10.81
CA GLU A 361 25.94 -7.23 11.05
C GLU A 361 25.06 -7.05 9.80
N THR A 362 25.70 -6.89 8.63
CA THR A 362 25.02 -6.74 7.35
C THR A 362 24.12 -7.94 7.03
N LEU A 363 24.62 -9.16 7.20
CA LEU A 363 23.83 -10.38 6.95
C LEU A 363 22.65 -10.50 7.91
N THR A 364 22.84 -10.11 9.18
CA THR A 364 21.78 -10.15 10.19
C THR A 364 20.67 -9.14 9.90
N SER A 365 21.03 -7.89 9.64
CA SER A 365 20.06 -6.83 9.31
C SER A 365 19.35 -7.09 7.98
N THR A 366 20.08 -7.61 7.01
CA THR A 366 19.54 -7.96 5.68
C THR A 366 18.49 -9.07 5.77
N ALA A 367 18.68 -10.09 6.61
CA ALA A 367 17.69 -11.15 6.79
C ALA A 367 16.32 -10.63 7.28
N ALA A 368 16.32 -9.63 8.17
CA ALA A 368 15.08 -8.98 8.62
C ALA A 368 14.42 -8.16 7.50
N ASN A 369 15.22 -7.42 6.73
CA ASN A 369 14.74 -6.59 5.63
C ASN A 369 14.17 -7.44 4.48
N ILE A 370 14.79 -8.58 4.15
CA ILE A 370 14.28 -9.51 3.14
C ILE A 370 12.85 -9.94 3.46
N GLN A 371 12.56 -10.33 4.71
CA GLN A 371 11.20 -10.77 5.07
C GLN A 371 10.17 -9.65 4.93
N SER A 372 10.51 -8.43 5.33
CA SER A 372 9.64 -7.26 5.18
C SER A 372 9.38 -6.94 3.71
N ASN A 373 10.43 -6.95 2.90
CA ASN A 373 10.37 -6.61 1.49
C ASN A 373 9.66 -7.68 0.66
N LEU A 374 9.84 -8.97 1.00
CA LEU A 374 9.09 -10.09 0.39
C LEU A 374 7.60 -10.02 0.74
N ALA A 375 7.24 -9.67 1.97
CA ALA A 375 5.84 -9.47 2.34
C ALA A 375 5.20 -8.30 1.58
N ALA A 376 5.96 -7.22 1.35
CA ALA A 376 5.52 -6.11 0.52
C ALA A 376 5.33 -6.53 -0.95
N LEU A 377 6.27 -7.29 -1.50
CA LEU A 377 6.15 -7.86 -2.85
C LEU A 377 4.93 -8.77 -2.97
N ASP A 378 4.68 -9.65 -1.99
CA ASP A 378 3.53 -10.56 -1.99
C ASP A 378 2.20 -9.80 -2.01
N ARG A 379 2.09 -8.67 -1.28
CA ARG A 379 0.90 -7.81 -1.34
C ARG A 379 0.71 -7.16 -2.71
N VAL A 380 1.78 -6.68 -3.33
CA VAL A 380 1.71 -6.10 -4.68
C VAL A 380 1.32 -7.17 -5.71
N LEU A 381 1.90 -8.37 -5.63
CA LEU A 381 1.55 -9.47 -6.53
C LEU A 381 0.10 -9.95 -6.28
N SER A 382 -0.35 -9.97 -5.03
CA SER A 382 -1.74 -10.34 -4.70
C SER A 382 -2.75 -9.35 -5.31
N LEU A 383 -2.40 -8.05 -5.34
CA LEU A 383 -3.21 -7.07 -6.07
C LEU A 383 -3.21 -7.35 -7.58
N LEU A 384 -2.05 -7.70 -8.16
CA LEU A 384 -1.93 -7.97 -9.60
C LEU A 384 -2.60 -9.28 -10.04
N ASP A 385 -2.82 -10.21 -9.11
CA ASP A 385 -3.54 -11.47 -9.37
C ASP A 385 -5.06 -11.34 -9.21
N GLU A 386 -5.55 -10.22 -8.67
CA GLU A 386 -7.00 -9.98 -8.63
C GLU A 386 -7.53 -9.84 -10.06
N GLU A 387 -8.67 -10.44 -10.32
CA GLU A 387 -9.32 -10.36 -11.63
C GLU A 387 -9.73 -8.92 -11.95
N LYS A 388 -9.43 -8.49 -13.17
CA LYS A 388 -9.87 -7.19 -13.67
C LYS A 388 -11.37 -7.18 -13.89
N GLU A 389 -11.93 -5.97 -13.94
CA GLU A 389 -13.31 -5.75 -14.29
C GLU A 389 -13.59 -6.31 -15.70
N PHE A 390 -14.57 -7.21 -15.80
CA PHE A 390 -15.11 -7.73 -17.08
C PHE A 390 -14.04 -8.24 -18.08
N VAL A 391 -13.15 -9.12 -17.63
CA VAL A 391 -12.30 -9.88 -18.55
C VAL A 391 -13.18 -10.84 -19.35
N SER A 392 -13.35 -10.58 -20.64
CA SER A 392 -14.01 -11.49 -21.56
C SER A 392 -12.95 -12.25 -22.37
N ASP A 393 -13.02 -13.58 -22.36
CA ASP A 393 -12.21 -14.42 -23.26
C ASP A 393 -12.74 -14.40 -24.72
N LYS A 394 -13.91 -13.77 -24.92
CA LYS A 394 -14.53 -13.63 -26.25
C LYS A 394 -14.20 -12.27 -26.84
N PRO A 395 -14.06 -12.17 -28.18
CA PRO A 395 -13.93 -10.89 -28.86
C PRO A 395 -15.17 -10.04 -28.54
N THR A 396 -14.96 -8.82 -28.05
CA THR A 396 -16.01 -7.87 -27.74
C THR A 396 -16.30 -6.99 -28.95
N ILE A 397 -17.56 -6.59 -29.09
CA ILE A 397 -18.03 -5.69 -30.15
C ILE A 397 -17.76 -4.26 -29.70
N ASP A 398 -17.09 -3.47 -30.53
CA ASP A 398 -17.00 -2.03 -30.31
C ASP A 398 -18.24 -1.34 -30.85
N VAL A 399 -18.82 -0.46 -30.03
CA VAL A 399 -20.01 0.33 -30.39
C VAL A 399 -19.60 1.78 -30.54
N ASP A 400 -19.95 2.36 -31.71
CA ASP A 400 -19.71 3.77 -31.97
C ASP A 400 -20.98 4.59 -31.69
N ARG A 401 -20.81 5.81 -31.19
CA ARG A 401 -21.89 6.76 -30.95
C ARG A 401 -22.68 7.05 -32.23
N ALA A 402 -22.03 7.09 -33.40
CA ALA A 402 -22.72 7.37 -34.68
C ALA A 402 -23.72 6.30 -35.10
N THR A 403 -23.54 5.06 -34.61
CA THR A 403 -24.39 3.91 -34.97
C THR A 403 -25.33 3.51 -33.85
N ALA A 404 -25.03 3.82 -32.62
CA ALA A 404 -25.86 3.49 -31.48
C ALA A 404 -27.09 4.38 -31.39
N ARG A 405 -28.24 3.76 -31.07
CA ARG A 405 -29.53 4.45 -30.85
C ARG A 405 -29.78 4.76 -29.38
N GLY A 406 -29.21 3.97 -28.47
CA GLY A 406 -29.28 4.14 -27.03
C GLY A 406 -30.52 3.51 -26.40
N GLN A 407 -31.09 2.47 -27.00
CA GLN A 407 -32.13 1.67 -26.37
C GLN A 407 -31.52 0.77 -25.32
N ILE A 408 -31.99 0.86 -24.07
CA ILE A 408 -31.59 -0.02 -22.97
C ILE A 408 -32.70 -0.96 -22.60
N GLU A 409 -32.43 -2.26 -22.57
CA GLU A 409 -33.41 -3.28 -22.19
C GLU A 409 -32.83 -4.20 -21.13
N LEU A 410 -33.55 -4.33 -20.01
CA LEU A 410 -33.26 -5.30 -18.94
C LEU A 410 -34.28 -6.46 -19.08
N ARG A 411 -33.78 -7.70 -19.17
CA ARG A 411 -34.60 -8.92 -19.28
C ARG A 411 -34.35 -9.84 -18.11
N ASN A 412 -35.36 -10.03 -17.26
CA ASN A 412 -35.35 -10.91 -16.09
C ASN A 412 -34.13 -10.69 -15.17
N VAL A 413 -33.75 -9.43 -14.98
CA VAL A 413 -32.55 -9.06 -14.26
C VAL A 413 -32.72 -9.23 -12.76
N SER A 414 -31.88 -10.08 -12.15
CA SER A 414 -31.74 -10.21 -10.71
C SER A 414 -30.31 -9.91 -10.30
N PHE A 415 -30.12 -9.31 -9.12
CA PHE A 415 -28.79 -8.92 -8.66
C PHE A 415 -28.59 -9.06 -7.16
N VAL A 416 -27.43 -9.61 -6.82
CA VAL A 416 -26.92 -9.75 -5.46
C VAL A 416 -25.50 -9.17 -5.41
N TYR A 417 -25.24 -8.26 -4.48
CA TYR A 417 -23.87 -7.77 -4.32
C TYR A 417 -22.92 -8.89 -3.88
N PRO A 418 -21.75 -9.02 -4.51
CA PRO A 418 -20.78 -10.05 -4.13
C PRO A 418 -20.35 -9.87 -2.67
N THR A 419 -20.59 -10.90 -1.86
CA THR A 419 -20.20 -10.92 -0.44
C THR A 419 -18.74 -11.31 -0.27
N ARG A 420 -18.14 -10.83 0.82
CA ARG A 420 -16.75 -11.11 1.21
C ARG A 420 -16.55 -12.62 1.40
N GLY A 421 -15.93 -13.31 0.46
CA GLY A 421 -15.58 -14.74 0.59
C GLY A 421 -16.11 -15.67 -0.48
N SER A 422 -16.86 -15.19 -1.46
CA SER A 422 -17.26 -16.04 -2.60
C SER A 422 -16.14 -16.10 -3.65
N ASN A 423 -15.05 -16.80 -3.34
CA ASN A 423 -14.21 -17.39 -4.36
C ASN A 423 -14.90 -18.66 -4.82
N ASN A 424 -15.45 -18.65 -6.01
CA ASN A 424 -16.12 -19.80 -6.65
C ASN A 424 -15.18 -20.98 -6.98
N ASN A 425 -13.96 -21.01 -6.46
CA ASN A 425 -12.95 -22.04 -6.74
C ASN A 425 -12.50 -22.86 -5.52
N GLU A 426 -13.20 -22.82 -4.38
CA GLU A 426 -12.98 -23.82 -3.33
C GLU A 426 -14.05 -24.90 -3.42
N PRO A 427 -13.67 -26.16 -3.62
CA PRO A 427 -14.62 -27.26 -3.62
C PRO A 427 -15.28 -27.39 -2.25
N ASP A 428 -16.57 -27.57 -2.24
CA ASP A 428 -17.52 -27.62 -1.11
C ASP A 428 -17.26 -28.73 -0.06
N SER A 429 -16.13 -29.45 -0.16
CA SER A 429 -15.82 -30.64 0.65
C SER A 429 -15.04 -30.38 1.95
N GLN A 430 -14.81 -29.11 2.36
CA GLN A 430 -14.12 -28.80 3.62
C GLN A 430 -14.91 -27.93 4.61
N ARG A 431 -16.23 -27.86 4.49
CA ARG A 431 -17.07 -27.26 5.53
C ARG A 431 -17.53 -28.30 6.56
N GLU A 432 -16.60 -28.74 7.41
CA GLU A 432 -17.00 -29.44 8.64
C GLU A 432 -17.58 -28.41 9.64
N ALA A 433 -18.82 -28.62 10.00
CA ALA A 433 -19.51 -27.89 11.07
C ALA A 433 -18.83 -28.14 12.42
N PRO A 434 -18.63 -27.10 13.28
CA PRO A 434 -18.08 -27.33 14.60
C PRO A 434 -19.12 -28.01 15.49
N THR A 435 -18.84 -29.22 15.95
CA THR A 435 -19.59 -29.90 16.99
C THR A 435 -19.51 -29.13 18.33
N PRO A 436 -20.62 -28.98 19.07
CA PRO A 436 -20.62 -28.32 20.37
C PRO A 436 -19.97 -29.22 21.42
N ASN A 437 -18.86 -28.82 22.00
CA ASN A 437 -18.23 -29.48 23.12
C ASN A 437 -18.91 -29.02 24.42
N ALA A 438 -19.71 -29.90 25.02
CA ALA A 438 -20.25 -29.79 26.34
C ALA A 438 -19.13 -30.11 27.37
N ASN A 439 -18.48 -29.08 27.92
CA ASN A 439 -17.83 -29.05 29.24
C ASN A 439 -17.20 -27.68 29.44
N ALA A 440 -17.99 -26.76 29.97
CA ALA A 440 -17.52 -25.48 30.51
C ALA A 440 -17.73 -25.46 32.01
N ASN A 441 -16.63 -25.56 32.75
CA ASN A 441 -16.59 -25.33 34.20
C ASN A 441 -16.88 -23.85 34.50
N ALA A 442 -17.81 -23.67 35.44
CA ALA A 442 -18.24 -22.39 35.96
C ALA A 442 -17.12 -21.71 36.76
N ASN A 443 -16.70 -20.55 36.31
CA ASN A 443 -16.24 -19.38 37.07
C ASN A 443 -15.65 -18.35 36.12
N GLY A 444 -16.46 -17.43 35.66
CA GLY A 444 -16.03 -16.30 34.78
C GLY A 444 -17.06 -15.16 34.85
N ASN A 445 -16.58 -13.97 35.07
CA ASN A 445 -17.31 -12.71 35.23
C ASN A 445 -18.43 -12.48 34.21
N ILE A 446 -19.59 -12.07 34.67
CA ILE A 446 -20.83 -11.80 33.90
C ILE A 446 -20.62 -10.79 32.76
N ALA A 447 -19.66 -9.88 32.88
CA ALA A 447 -19.33 -8.90 31.81
C ALA A 447 -18.67 -9.52 30.57
N ASP A 448 -17.79 -10.50 30.76
CA ASP A 448 -17.11 -11.23 29.65
C ASP A 448 -18.08 -12.18 28.92
N ALA A 449 -19.08 -12.68 29.63
CA ALA A 449 -20.11 -13.54 29.04
C ALA A 449 -21.09 -12.74 28.16
N ALA A 450 -21.41 -11.51 28.54
CA ALA A 450 -22.29 -10.63 27.77
C ALA A 450 -21.59 -10.13 26.46
N GLU A 451 -20.29 -9.81 26.53
CA GLU A 451 -19.53 -9.37 25.36
C GLU A 451 -19.27 -10.54 24.37
N LYS A 452 -19.03 -11.74 24.89
CA LYS A 452 -18.94 -12.98 24.07
C LYS A 452 -20.28 -13.39 23.48
N ALA A 453 -21.38 -13.25 24.22
CA ALA A 453 -22.72 -13.52 23.72
C ALA A 453 -23.11 -12.52 22.61
N THR A 454 -22.76 -11.23 22.75
CA THR A 454 -23.04 -10.20 21.73
C THR A 454 -22.18 -10.41 20.50
N SER A 455 -20.90 -10.76 20.65
CA SER A 455 -20.02 -11.06 19.53
C SER A 455 -20.37 -12.38 18.81
N ALA A 456 -20.76 -13.41 19.56
CA ALA A 456 -21.23 -14.69 19.02
C ALA A 456 -22.60 -14.53 18.32
N ALA A 457 -23.52 -13.74 18.87
CA ALA A 457 -24.79 -13.43 18.24
C ALA A 457 -24.63 -12.59 16.96
N THR A 458 -23.66 -11.66 16.93
CA THR A 458 -23.31 -10.87 15.74
C THR A 458 -22.61 -11.73 14.69
N GLN A 459 -21.76 -12.67 15.07
CA GLN A 459 -21.11 -13.62 14.17
C GLN A 459 -22.07 -14.70 13.66
N ALA A 460 -22.97 -15.21 14.50
CA ALA A 460 -24.00 -16.16 14.10
C ALA A 460 -25.05 -15.53 13.15
N LYS A 461 -25.38 -14.24 13.37
CA LYS A 461 -26.21 -13.46 12.43
C LYS A 461 -25.52 -13.23 11.10
N ALA A 462 -24.20 -13.03 11.08
CA ALA A 462 -23.43 -12.86 9.84
C ALA A 462 -23.18 -14.17 9.08
N ALA A 463 -23.15 -15.31 9.76
CA ALA A 463 -22.89 -16.63 9.15
C ALA A 463 -24.12 -17.28 8.49
N ASN A 464 -25.35 -16.82 8.81
CA ASN A 464 -26.57 -17.47 8.36
C ASN A 464 -27.47 -16.59 7.46
N THR A 465 -26.98 -15.40 7.04
CA THR A 465 -27.71 -14.58 6.07
C THR A 465 -27.33 -15.02 4.66
N LYS A 466 -28.24 -15.75 3.97
CA LYS A 466 -28.18 -15.87 2.50
C LYS A 466 -27.99 -14.45 1.94
N PRO A 467 -27.09 -14.26 0.96
CA PRO A 467 -26.89 -12.95 0.35
C PRO A 467 -28.24 -12.40 -0.14
N ARG A 468 -28.62 -11.22 0.38
CA ARG A 468 -29.91 -10.62 0.09
C ARG A 468 -29.95 -10.17 -1.37
N GLU A 469 -30.89 -10.70 -2.14
CA GLU A 469 -31.19 -10.23 -3.49
C GLU A 469 -31.66 -8.77 -3.41
N VAL A 470 -30.98 -7.87 -4.11
CA VAL A 470 -31.26 -6.43 -4.10
C VAL A 470 -32.19 -6.05 -5.24
N LEU A 471 -32.10 -6.75 -6.38
CA LEU A 471 -33.02 -6.64 -7.49
C LEU A 471 -33.50 -8.05 -7.87
N SER A 472 -34.78 -8.22 -8.13
CA SER A 472 -35.42 -9.49 -8.42
C SER A 472 -36.35 -9.37 -9.64
N ASN A 473 -36.02 -10.10 -10.70
CA ASN A 473 -36.83 -10.22 -11.93
C ASN A 473 -37.21 -8.87 -12.55
N ILE A 474 -36.27 -7.96 -12.74
CA ILE A 474 -36.48 -6.65 -13.35
C ILE A 474 -36.58 -6.80 -14.85
N ASN A 475 -37.73 -6.34 -15.41
CA ASN A 475 -37.98 -6.22 -16.84
C ASN A 475 -38.26 -4.75 -17.14
N LEU A 476 -37.42 -4.10 -17.94
CA LEU A 476 -37.54 -2.67 -18.24
C LEU A 476 -37.01 -2.39 -19.66
N LEU A 477 -37.79 -1.66 -20.44
CA LEU A 477 -37.37 -1.16 -21.75
C LEU A 477 -37.36 0.37 -21.74
N ALA A 478 -36.20 0.95 -21.96
CA ALA A 478 -35.97 2.38 -22.18
C ALA A 478 -35.75 2.62 -23.68
N LYS A 479 -36.69 3.32 -24.33
CA LYS A 479 -36.56 3.66 -25.74
C LYS A 479 -35.49 4.74 -25.98
N PRO A 480 -34.92 4.86 -27.18
CA PRO A 480 -34.00 5.92 -27.50
C PRO A 480 -34.58 7.30 -27.19
N GLY A 481 -33.80 8.12 -26.47
CA GLY A 481 -34.20 9.49 -26.10
C GLY A 481 -35.25 9.58 -24.98
N GLN A 482 -35.67 8.45 -24.39
CA GLN A 482 -36.69 8.42 -23.35
C GLN A 482 -36.07 8.71 -21.96
N THR A 483 -36.81 9.51 -21.18
CA THR A 483 -36.45 9.75 -19.76
C THR A 483 -37.24 8.82 -18.84
N ILE A 484 -36.55 7.97 -18.10
CA ILE A 484 -37.10 7.06 -17.09
C ILE A 484 -36.82 7.61 -15.69
N ALA A 485 -37.85 7.95 -14.93
CA ALA A 485 -37.73 8.33 -13.53
C ALA A 485 -37.87 7.10 -12.63
N LEU A 486 -36.85 6.84 -11.79
CA LEU A 486 -36.84 5.78 -10.79
C LEU A 486 -37.30 6.33 -9.44
N VAL A 487 -38.39 5.83 -8.93
CA VAL A 487 -39.04 6.28 -7.69
C VAL A 487 -39.21 5.09 -6.73
N GLY A 488 -39.22 5.35 -5.42
CA GLY A 488 -39.40 4.34 -4.39
C GLY A 488 -38.66 4.66 -3.09
N PRO A 489 -38.92 3.91 -2.02
CA PRO A 489 -38.30 4.15 -0.73
C PRO A 489 -36.77 3.94 -0.77
N SER A 490 -36.10 4.44 0.27
CA SER A 490 -34.66 4.22 0.41
C SER A 490 -34.35 2.71 0.52
N GLY A 491 -33.34 2.23 -0.21
CA GLY A 491 -33.01 0.80 -0.26
C GLY A 491 -33.88 -0.04 -1.21
N ALA A 492 -34.77 0.55 -2.00
CA ALA A 492 -35.57 -0.17 -2.98
C ALA A 492 -34.83 -0.74 -4.19
N GLY A 493 -33.55 -0.35 -4.39
CA GLY A 493 -32.71 -0.85 -5.48
C GLY A 493 -32.45 0.14 -6.63
N LYS A 494 -32.90 1.40 -6.53
CA LYS A 494 -32.77 2.43 -7.58
C LYS A 494 -31.32 2.63 -8.04
N THR A 495 -30.42 2.91 -7.13
CA THR A 495 -28.98 3.09 -7.42
C THR A 495 -28.36 1.80 -7.96
N THR A 496 -28.81 0.64 -7.48
CA THR A 496 -28.34 -0.66 -7.98
C THR A 496 -28.73 -0.89 -9.44
N LEU A 497 -29.95 -0.51 -9.82
CA LEU A 497 -30.41 -0.59 -11.19
C LEU A 497 -29.57 0.33 -12.09
N CYS A 498 -29.34 1.57 -11.69
CA CYS A 498 -28.45 2.49 -12.39
C CYS A 498 -27.01 1.96 -12.53
N ASN A 499 -26.48 1.30 -11.50
CA ASN A 499 -25.17 0.68 -11.54
C ASN A 499 -25.07 -0.50 -12.53
N LEU A 500 -26.17 -1.24 -12.74
CA LEU A 500 -26.23 -2.29 -13.77
C LEU A 500 -26.33 -1.67 -15.17
N VAL A 501 -27.11 -0.60 -15.35
CA VAL A 501 -27.15 0.16 -16.60
C VAL A 501 -25.79 0.77 -16.92
N ALA A 502 -25.08 1.34 -15.92
CA ALA A 502 -23.70 1.84 -16.11
C ALA A 502 -22.68 0.73 -16.34
N ARG A 503 -23.08 -0.53 -16.18
CA ARG A 503 -22.20 -1.70 -16.20
C ARG A 503 -21.00 -1.53 -15.25
N PHE A 504 -21.30 -1.08 -13.99
CA PHE A 504 -20.36 -1.20 -12.86
C PHE A 504 -20.41 -2.59 -12.26
N TYR A 505 -21.50 -3.31 -12.51
CA TYR A 505 -21.71 -4.72 -12.17
C TYR A 505 -22.44 -5.40 -13.30
N ASP A 506 -22.19 -6.69 -13.51
CA ASP A 506 -23.05 -7.53 -14.34
C ASP A 506 -24.16 -8.16 -13.49
N PRO A 507 -25.37 -8.37 -14.03
CA PRO A 507 -26.46 -9.01 -13.30
C PRO A 507 -26.10 -10.45 -12.90
N THR A 508 -26.63 -10.90 -11.74
CA THR A 508 -26.45 -12.29 -11.27
C THR A 508 -27.28 -13.26 -12.11
N GLN A 509 -28.47 -12.83 -12.54
CA GLN A 509 -29.36 -13.56 -13.47
C GLN A 509 -29.97 -12.55 -14.45
N GLY A 510 -30.31 -13.04 -15.64
CA GLY A 510 -30.81 -12.20 -16.72
C GLY A 510 -29.69 -11.39 -17.38
N ASP A 511 -30.07 -10.51 -18.30
CA ASP A 511 -29.16 -9.76 -19.15
C ASP A 511 -29.62 -8.33 -19.39
N VAL A 512 -28.66 -7.45 -19.65
CA VAL A 512 -28.90 -6.06 -20.05
C VAL A 512 -28.41 -5.88 -21.49
N TYR A 513 -29.23 -5.23 -22.31
CA TYR A 513 -28.99 -5.05 -23.75
C TYR A 513 -28.89 -3.57 -24.10
N LEU A 514 -27.96 -3.23 -25.00
CA LEU A 514 -27.91 -1.97 -25.73
C LEU A 514 -28.28 -2.24 -27.20
N ASP A 515 -29.35 -1.62 -27.69
CA ASP A 515 -29.83 -1.75 -29.09
C ASP A 515 -29.95 -3.23 -29.54
N GLY A 516 -30.35 -4.12 -28.62
CA GLY A 516 -30.50 -5.56 -28.86
C GLY A 516 -29.21 -6.39 -28.69
N VAL A 517 -28.05 -5.77 -28.46
CA VAL A 517 -26.75 -6.45 -28.18
C VAL A 517 -26.56 -6.56 -26.67
N ASN A 518 -26.22 -7.76 -26.18
CA ASN A 518 -25.94 -7.97 -24.75
C ASN A 518 -24.72 -7.13 -24.31
N LEU A 519 -24.83 -6.41 -23.20
CA LEU A 519 -23.72 -5.60 -22.69
C LEU A 519 -22.46 -6.42 -22.40
N ARG A 520 -22.60 -7.72 -22.10
CA ARG A 520 -21.45 -8.60 -21.88
C ARG A 520 -20.62 -8.82 -23.14
N ASP A 521 -21.22 -8.70 -24.31
CA ASP A 521 -20.54 -8.86 -25.59
C ASP A 521 -19.96 -7.55 -26.12
N ILE A 522 -20.25 -6.42 -25.49
CA ILE A 522 -19.75 -5.09 -25.87
C ILE A 522 -18.48 -4.76 -25.09
N SER A 523 -17.51 -4.13 -25.78
CA SER A 523 -16.29 -3.57 -25.15
C SER A 523 -16.69 -2.55 -24.09
N ILE A 524 -16.19 -2.72 -22.84
CA ILE A 524 -16.53 -1.83 -21.73
C ILE A 524 -16.10 -0.38 -22.00
N ALA A 525 -14.98 -0.19 -22.71
CA ALA A 525 -14.46 1.13 -23.04
C ALA A 525 -15.37 1.85 -24.04
N SER A 526 -15.83 1.15 -25.11
CA SER A 526 -16.74 1.71 -26.10
C SER A 526 -18.13 1.98 -25.49
N TYR A 527 -18.65 1.10 -24.63
CA TYR A 527 -19.91 1.33 -23.94
C TYR A 527 -19.84 2.54 -23.01
N ARG A 528 -18.81 2.64 -22.17
CA ARG A 528 -18.65 3.76 -21.22
C ARG A 528 -18.40 5.10 -21.92
N SER A 529 -17.92 5.12 -23.15
CA SER A 529 -17.82 6.36 -23.92
C SER A 529 -19.19 6.94 -24.32
N LEU A 530 -20.24 6.09 -24.30
CA LEU A 530 -21.63 6.50 -24.53
C LEU A 530 -22.35 6.99 -23.28
N LEU A 531 -21.74 6.81 -22.09
CA LEU A 531 -22.37 7.11 -20.80
C LEU A 531 -21.99 8.50 -20.28
N GLY A 532 -22.98 9.19 -19.71
CA GLY A 532 -22.77 10.34 -18.82
C GLY A 532 -23.38 10.05 -17.45
N ILE A 533 -22.65 10.36 -16.38
CA ILE A 533 -23.11 10.14 -15.01
C ILE A 533 -22.96 11.44 -14.23
N VAL A 534 -24.05 11.86 -13.58
CA VAL A 534 -24.06 12.96 -12.62
C VAL A 534 -24.50 12.41 -11.28
N GLU A 535 -23.54 12.29 -10.35
CA GLU A 535 -23.76 11.74 -9.00
C GLU A 535 -24.31 12.79 -8.04
N GLN A 536 -25.01 12.32 -7.00
CA GLN A 536 -25.50 13.14 -5.89
C GLN A 536 -24.37 13.89 -5.20
N ASP A 537 -23.33 13.17 -4.79
CA ASP A 537 -22.10 13.72 -4.20
C ASP A 537 -21.07 13.98 -5.30
N VAL A 538 -21.10 15.18 -5.87
CA VAL A 538 -20.22 15.56 -6.98
C VAL A 538 -18.75 15.48 -6.56
N PHE A 539 -18.00 14.63 -7.23
CA PHE A 539 -16.54 14.56 -7.08
C PHE A 539 -15.84 15.46 -8.11
N LEU A 540 -15.03 16.40 -7.60
CA LEU A 540 -14.16 17.24 -8.41
C LEU A 540 -12.69 16.93 -8.06
N PHE A 541 -11.87 16.82 -9.10
CA PHE A 541 -10.43 16.61 -8.95
C PHE A 541 -9.73 17.89 -8.52
N ASP A 542 -8.65 17.78 -7.78
CA ASP A 542 -7.78 18.89 -7.46
C ASP A 542 -7.11 19.38 -8.75
N GLY A 543 -7.52 20.55 -9.21
CA GLY A 543 -7.14 21.14 -10.48
C GLY A 543 -7.93 22.40 -10.77
N THR A 544 -7.85 22.88 -11.99
CA THR A 544 -8.60 24.06 -12.45
C THR A 544 -10.06 23.70 -12.77
N ILE A 545 -10.92 24.72 -12.85
CA ILE A 545 -12.31 24.54 -13.30
C ILE A 545 -12.32 24.00 -14.74
N ALA A 546 -11.47 24.53 -15.63
CA ALA A 546 -11.35 24.04 -17.00
C ALA A 546 -10.99 22.56 -17.07
N GLU A 547 -9.99 22.10 -16.31
CA GLU A 547 -9.58 20.69 -16.25
C GLU A 547 -10.70 19.78 -15.74
N ASN A 548 -11.49 20.23 -14.78
CA ASN A 548 -12.63 19.50 -14.26
C ASN A 548 -13.77 19.37 -15.28
N ILE A 549 -14.05 20.39 -16.08
CA ILE A 549 -15.03 20.30 -17.18
C ILE A 549 -14.48 19.42 -18.30
N ALA A 550 -13.21 19.66 -18.71
CA ALA A 550 -12.53 18.89 -19.77
C ALA A 550 -12.33 17.40 -19.41
N TYR A 551 -12.57 16.99 -18.15
CA TYR A 551 -12.52 15.58 -17.78
C TYR A 551 -13.48 14.71 -18.58
N GLY A 552 -14.63 15.27 -19.02
CA GLY A 552 -15.59 14.59 -19.89
C GLY A 552 -15.06 14.30 -21.30
N ARG A 553 -14.21 15.20 -21.84
CA ARG A 553 -13.51 15.06 -23.13
C ARG A 553 -12.20 15.84 -23.09
N ARG A 554 -11.07 15.14 -22.95
CA ARG A 554 -9.75 15.74 -22.68
C ARG A 554 -9.15 16.55 -23.83
N ASP A 555 -9.55 16.28 -25.04
CA ASP A 555 -9.13 16.96 -26.30
C ASP A 555 -10.03 18.17 -26.65
N ALA A 556 -10.97 18.53 -25.79
CA ALA A 556 -11.87 19.64 -26.00
C ALA A 556 -11.11 20.99 -26.02
N THR A 557 -11.49 21.84 -26.96
CA THR A 557 -10.96 23.20 -27.07
C THR A 557 -11.54 24.09 -25.96
N GLN A 558 -10.85 25.20 -25.67
CA GLN A 558 -11.34 26.18 -24.68
C GLN A 558 -12.73 26.72 -25.02
N ALA A 559 -13.03 26.88 -26.32
CA ALA A 559 -14.33 27.34 -26.78
C ALA A 559 -15.45 26.33 -26.44
N GLU A 560 -15.19 25.03 -26.61
CA GLU A 560 -16.14 23.97 -26.28
C GLU A 560 -16.35 23.86 -24.76
N ILE A 561 -15.29 24.03 -23.96
CA ILE A 561 -15.37 24.10 -22.49
C ILE A 561 -16.27 25.26 -22.05
N ILE A 562 -16.10 26.44 -22.65
CA ILE A 562 -16.92 27.61 -22.37
C ILE A 562 -18.38 27.39 -22.79
N ALA A 563 -18.62 26.83 -23.96
CA ALA A 563 -19.98 26.51 -24.45
C ALA A 563 -20.68 25.52 -23.51
N ALA A 564 -19.98 24.46 -23.06
CA ALA A 564 -20.52 23.50 -22.09
C ALA A 564 -20.83 24.15 -20.73
N ALA A 565 -19.99 25.05 -20.27
CA ALA A 565 -20.20 25.80 -19.04
C ALA A 565 -21.37 26.79 -19.15
N GLN A 566 -21.59 27.41 -20.32
CA GLN A 566 -22.76 28.25 -20.60
C GLN A 566 -24.04 27.43 -20.58
N ALA A 567 -24.06 26.29 -21.25
CA ALA A 567 -25.20 25.38 -21.28
C ALA A 567 -25.55 24.79 -19.90
N ALA A 568 -24.57 24.71 -19.00
CA ALA A 568 -24.75 24.30 -17.59
C ALA A 568 -24.98 25.49 -16.65
N HIS A 569 -25.22 26.69 -17.14
CA HIS A 569 -25.34 27.92 -16.33
C HIS A 569 -24.18 28.12 -15.34
N ALA A 570 -22.96 27.62 -15.68
CA ALA A 570 -21.78 27.72 -14.86
C ALA A 570 -20.89 28.93 -15.23
N HIS A 571 -21.00 29.42 -16.46
CA HIS A 571 -20.11 30.46 -17.00
C HIS A 571 -20.10 31.74 -16.15
N GLY A 572 -21.28 32.22 -15.67
CA GLY A 572 -21.40 33.44 -14.88
C GLY A 572 -20.50 33.40 -13.64
N PHE A 573 -20.70 32.42 -12.73
CA PHE A 573 -19.91 32.35 -11.52
C PHE A 573 -18.42 32.02 -11.79
N ILE A 574 -18.11 31.33 -12.91
CA ILE A 574 -16.71 31.03 -13.27
C ILE A 574 -15.97 32.33 -13.62
N THR A 575 -16.60 33.21 -14.39
CA THR A 575 -16.00 34.48 -14.80
C THR A 575 -15.87 35.48 -13.65
N GLU A 576 -16.66 35.34 -12.60
CA GLU A 576 -16.55 36.14 -11.38
C GLU A 576 -15.38 35.71 -10.49
N THR A 577 -14.82 34.50 -10.70
CA THR A 577 -13.64 34.08 -9.96
C THR A 577 -12.38 34.82 -10.44
N GLU A 578 -11.41 35.03 -9.54
CA GLU A 578 -10.20 35.82 -9.78
C GLU A 578 -9.40 35.40 -11.05
N LYS A 579 -9.41 34.09 -11.39
CA LYS A 579 -8.68 33.50 -12.54
C LYS A 579 -9.61 32.86 -13.57
N GLY A 580 -10.92 33.07 -13.48
CA GLY A 580 -11.89 32.48 -14.38
C GLY A 580 -11.76 30.95 -14.44
N TYR A 581 -11.73 30.40 -15.63
CA TYR A 581 -11.57 28.96 -15.89
C TYR A 581 -10.27 28.35 -15.34
N GLN A 582 -9.23 29.15 -15.10
CA GLN A 582 -7.96 28.72 -14.53
C GLN A 582 -7.95 28.75 -13.00
N THR A 583 -9.08 29.01 -12.36
CA THR A 583 -9.21 29.01 -10.91
C THR A 583 -9.03 27.59 -10.36
N MET A 584 -8.08 27.43 -9.43
CA MET A 584 -7.86 26.18 -8.71
C MET A 584 -8.95 25.96 -7.66
N ILE A 585 -9.64 24.87 -7.73
CA ILE A 585 -10.79 24.58 -6.84
C ILE A 585 -10.42 23.83 -5.56
N GLY A 586 -9.18 23.31 -5.47
CA GLY A 586 -8.68 22.56 -4.33
C GLY A 586 -9.28 21.17 -4.21
N GLU A 587 -8.79 20.40 -3.22
CA GLU A 587 -9.21 19.02 -2.98
C GLU A 587 -10.74 18.93 -2.81
N ARG A 588 -11.39 18.10 -3.62
CA ARG A 588 -12.86 17.90 -3.67
C ARG A 588 -13.66 19.20 -3.88
N GLY A 589 -13.05 20.22 -4.48
CA GLY A 589 -13.74 21.48 -4.76
C GLY A 589 -14.17 22.25 -3.50
N VAL A 590 -13.36 22.22 -2.45
CA VAL A 590 -13.69 22.81 -1.13
C VAL A 590 -14.03 24.31 -1.18
N ARG A 591 -13.59 24.99 -2.25
CA ARG A 591 -13.81 26.45 -2.47
C ARG A 591 -15.13 26.78 -3.17
N LEU A 592 -15.91 25.77 -3.58
CA LEU A 592 -17.15 25.96 -4.35
C LEU A 592 -18.36 25.60 -3.49
N SER A 593 -19.48 26.30 -3.72
CA SER A 593 -20.78 25.91 -3.15
C SER A 593 -21.28 24.58 -3.75
N GLY A 594 -22.25 23.94 -3.10
CA GLY A 594 -22.87 22.71 -3.61
C GLY A 594 -23.43 22.88 -5.03
N GLY A 595 -24.15 23.97 -5.27
CA GLY A 595 -24.74 24.28 -6.59
C GLY A 595 -23.69 24.57 -7.67
N GLN A 596 -22.59 25.24 -7.32
CA GLN A 596 -21.47 25.48 -8.24
C GLN A 596 -20.80 24.15 -8.64
N LYS A 597 -20.55 23.23 -7.68
CA LYS A 597 -20.00 21.89 -7.96
C LYS A 597 -20.89 21.13 -8.92
N GLN A 598 -22.20 21.14 -8.68
CA GLN A 598 -23.16 20.41 -9.47
C GLN A 598 -23.22 20.95 -10.90
N ARG A 599 -23.23 22.28 -11.09
CA ARG A 599 -23.18 22.91 -12.43
C ARG A 599 -21.87 22.58 -13.18
N ILE A 600 -20.72 22.47 -12.51
CA ILE A 600 -19.49 21.98 -13.13
C ILE A 600 -19.61 20.50 -13.55
N ALA A 601 -20.22 19.64 -12.72
CA ALA A 601 -20.45 18.25 -13.08
C ALA A 601 -21.40 18.10 -14.28
N ILE A 602 -22.45 18.94 -14.35
CA ILE A 602 -23.34 19.00 -15.50
C ILE A 602 -22.59 19.50 -16.75
N ALA A 603 -21.76 20.53 -16.64
CA ALA A 603 -20.92 21.01 -17.75
C ALA A 603 -19.97 19.89 -18.25
N ARG A 604 -19.36 19.11 -17.34
CA ARG A 604 -18.58 17.92 -17.68
C ARG A 604 -19.40 16.90 -18.49
N ALA A 605 -20.63 16.63 -18.06
CA ALA A 605 -21.52 15.69 -18.74
C ALA A 605 -21.99 16.23 -20.11
N ILE A 606 -22.28 17.52 -20.23
CA ILE A 606 -22.62 18.17 -21.49
C ILE A 606 -21.46 18.09 -22.49
N LEU A 607 -20.24 18.37 -22.04
CA LEU A 607 -19.04 18.31 -22.88
C LEU A 607 -18.73 16.89 -23.37
N ALA A 608 -18.99 15.88 -22.54
CA ALA A 608 -18.85 14.47 -22.91
C ALA A 608 -19.85 14.04 -23.98
N ASP A 609 -20.98 14.73 -24.10
CA ASP A 609 -22.07 14.49 -25.06
C ASP A 609 -22.52 13.03 -25.09
N PRO A 610 -22.98 12.46 -23.96
CA PRO A 610 -23.36 11.05 -23.85
C PRO A 610 -24.65 10.72 -24.61
N LEU A 611 -24.81 9.44 -24.99
CA LEU A 611 -26.03 8.91 -25.55
C LEU A 611 -26.99 8.42 -24.44
N ILE A 612 -26.43 7.86 -23.37
CA ILE A 612 -27.12 7.36 -22.20
C ILE A 612 -26.71 8.17 -20.99
N LEU A 613 -27.68 8.63 -20.21
CA LEU A 613 -27.45 9.51 -19.07
C LEU A 613 -27.99 8.87 -17.79
N ILE A 614 -27.21 8.90 -16.74
CA ILE A 614 -27.60 8.49 -15.40
C ILE A 614 -27.49 9.69 -14.47
N LEU A 615 -28.60 10.07 -13.87
CA LEU A 615 -28.69 11.19 -12.95
C LEU A 615 -29.13 10.69 -11.57
N ASP A 616 -28.31 10.95 -10.56
CA ASP A 616 -28.71 10.79 -9.16
C ASP A 616 -28.98 12.19 -8.59
N GLU A 617 -30.28 12.53 -8.48
CA GLU A 617 -30.73 13.88 -8.16
C GLU A 617 -30.78 14.10 -6.65
N ALA A 618 -29.81 14.87 -6.12
CA ALA A 618 -29.90 15.43 -4.78
C ALA A 618 -29.63 16.94 -4.80
N THR A 619 -30.69 17.69 -4.79
CA THR A 619 -30.69 19.14 -4.66
C THR A 619 -31.10 19.59 -3.24
N SER A 620 -31.00 18.71 -2.24
CA SER A 620 -31.59 18.87 -0.90
C SER A 620 -31.02 20.01 -0.04
N ASN A 621 -29.93 20.66 -0.47
CA ASN A 621 -29.25 21.71 0.32
C ASN A 621 -28.88 22.94 -0.54
N LEU A 622 -29.70 23.26 -1.54
CA LEU A 622 -29.44 24.36 -2.46
C LEU A 622 -30.46 25.48 -2.25
N ASP A 623 -30.01 26.71 -2.46
CA ASP A 623 -30.88 27.87 -2.56
C ASP A 623 -31.79 27.79 -3.81
N SER A 624 -32.93 28.43 -3.77
CA SER A 624 -33.95 28.31 -4.82
C SER A 624 -33.47 28.79 -6.20
N GLU A 625 -32.60 29.78 -6.25
CA GLU A 625 -32.03 30.28 -7.51
C GLU A 625 -31.06 29.26 -8.13
N SER A 626 -30.11 28.74 -7.36
CA SER A 626 -29.20 27.70 -7.81
C SER A 626 -29.94 26.44 -8.25
N GLU A 627 -31.03 26.10 -7.56
CA GLU A 627 -31.88 24.98 -7.93
C GLU A 627 -32.53 25.16 -9.31
N GLN A 628 -33.12 26.33 -9.58
CA GLN A 628 -33.72 26.63 -10.85
C GLN A 628 -32.72 26.54 -12.02
N LEU A 629 -31.51 27.09 -11.84
CA LEU A 629 -30.44 27.01 -12.82
C LEU A 629 -29.98 25.56 -13.08
N ILE A 630 -29.91 24.73 -12.04
CA ILE A 630 -29.57 23.32 -12.15
C ILE A 630 -30.64 22.57 -12.91
N GLN A 631 -31.92 22.80 -12.62
CA GLN A 631 -33.04 22.17 -13.32
C GLN A 631 -33.03 22.51 -14.82
N GLN A 632 -32.78 23.76 -15.18
CA GLN A 632 -32.67 24.19 -16.59
C GLN A 632 -31.44 23.50 -17.26
N SER A 633 -30.33 23.38 -16.56
CA SER A 633 -29.13 22.70 -17.05
C SER A 633 -29.39 21.19 -17.26
N LEU A 634 -30.08 20.55 -16.32
CA LEU A 634 -30.45 19.14 -16.43
C LEU A 634 -31.45 18.91 -17.59
N ALA A 635 -32.43 19.78 -17.78
CA ALA A 635 -33.36 19.70 -18.91
C ALA A 635 -32.63 19.79 -20.25
N THR A 636 -31.62 20.70 -20.34
CA THR A 636 -30.77 20.82 -21.52
C THR A 636 -29.90 19.55 -21.71
N LEU A 637 -29.36 18.99 -20.63
CA LEU A 637 -28.54 17.77 -20.68
C LEU A 637 -29.38 16.54 -21.08
N MET A 638 -30.61 16.39 -20.62
CA MET A 638 -31.48 15.24 -20.92
C MET A 638 -32.01 15.21 -22.36
N LYS A 639 -32.06 16.34 -23.06
CA LYS A 639 -32.65 16.46 -24.39
C LYS A 639 -32.00 15.51 -25.40
N ASN A 640 -32.82 14.68 -26.08
CA ASN A 640 -32.40 13.69 -27.07
C ASN A 640 -31.46 12.59 -26.53
N ARG A 641 -31.49 12.30 -25.23
CA ARG A 641 -30.69 11.26 -24.59
C ARG A 641 -31.57 10.29 -23.79
N THR A 642 -31.20 9.02 -23.83
CA THR A 642 -31.87 8.01 -22.98
C THR A 642 -31.42 8.22 -21.55
N SER A 643 -32.32 8.67 -20.68
CA SER A 643 -31.96 9.15 -19.35
C SER A 643 -32.61 8.30 -18.25
N PHE A 644 -31.82 7.87 -17.29
CA PHE A 644 -32.26 7.22 -16.04
C PHE A 644 -32.04 8.20 -14.90
N VAL A 645 -33.14 8.64 -14.25
CA VAL A 645 -33.10 9.63 -13.20
C VAL A 645 -33.59 9.04 -11.90
N ILE A 646 -32.75 9.00 -10.87
CA ILE A 646 -33.15 8.68 -9.50
C ILE A 646 -33.83 9.95 -8.96
N ALA A 647 -35.14 10.01 -9.06
CA ALA A 647 -35.89 11.22 -8.79
C ALA A 647 -36.29 11.33 -7.32
N HIS A 648 -35.89 12.42 -6.68
CA HIS A 648 -36.31 12.79 -5.33
C HIS A 648 -37.29 14.00 -5.33
N ARG A 649 -37.52 14.63 -6.50
CA ARG A 649 -38.34 15.81 -6.64
C ARG A 649 -39.47 15.62 -7.62
N LEU A 650 -40.63 16.19 -7.27
CA LEU A 650 -41.86 16.09 -8.06
C LEU A 650 -41.69 16.72 -9.45
N SER A 651 -40.95 17.83 -9.58
CA SER A 651 -40.71 18.51 -10.85
C SER A 651 -40.04 17.60 -11.87
N THR A 652 -39.03 16.84 -11.48
CA THR A 652 -38.29 15.91 -12.34
C THR A 652 -39.15 14.70 -12.69
N ILE A 653 -39.95 14.21 -11.73
CA ILE A 653 -40.85 13.06 -11.92
C ILE A 653 -41.92 13.38 -12.93
N ARG A 654 -42.51 14.58 -12.88
CA ARG A 654 -43.61 15.00 -13.78
C ARG A 654 -43.20 15.08 -15.24
N HIS A 655 -41.93 15.41 -15.52
CA HIS A 655 -41.45 15.60 -16.89
C HIS A 655 -40.86 14.33 -17.49
N ALA A 656 -40.83 13.21 -16.75
CA ALA A 656 -40.37 11.93 -17.24
C ALA A 656 -41.39 11.27 -18.17
N ASP A 657 -40.90 10.67 -19.25
CA ASP A 657 -41.75 9.93 -20.20
C ASP A 657 -42.33 8.65 -19.56
N SER A 658 -41.62 8.06 -18.62
CA SER A 658 -42.08 6.90 -17.86
C SER A 658 -41.51 6.93 -16.45
N ILE A 659 -42.35 6.62 -15.50
CA ILE A 659 -42.00 6.46 -14.10
C ILE A 659 -41.98 4.97 -13.81
N VAL A 660 -40.90 4.52 -13.12
CA VAL A 660 -40.74 3.14 -12.66
C VAL A 660 -40.66 3.17 -11.14
N VAL A 661 -41.65 2.58 -10.50
CA VAL A 661 -41.74 2.48 -9.04
C VAL A 661 -41.09 1.18 -8.58
N LEU A 662 -40.06 1.31 -7.78
CA LEU A 662 -39.30 0.19 -7.20
C LEU A 662 -39.68 0.01 -5.73
N GLU A 663 -40.06 -1.20 -5.36
CA GLU A 663 -40.24 -1.62 -3.98
C GLU A 663 -39.59 -2.98 -3.73
N GLN A 664 -38.78 -3.09 -2.68
CA GLN A 664 -38.09 -4.32 -2.29
C GLN A 664 -37.37 -5.03 -3.45
N GLY A 665 -36.77 -4.27 -4.39
CA GLY A 665 -36.01 -4.79 -5.51
C GLY A 665 -36.91 -5.24 -6.71
N ARG A 666 -38.16 -4.92 -6.75
CA ARG A 666 -39.09 -5.25 -7.85
C ARG A 666 -39.72 -4.00 -8.42
N ILE A 667 -40.07 -4.03 -9.70
CA ILE A 667 -40.92 -3.01 -10.31
C ILE A 667 -42.37 -3.34 -9.93
N VAL A 668 -43.03 -2.44 -9.19
CA VAL A 668 -44.42 -2.59 -8.76
C VAL A 668 -45.37 -1.81 -9.65
N GLU A 669 -44.93 -0.66 -10.18
CA GLU A 669 -45.71 0.18 -11.08
C GLU A 669 -44.83 0.76 -12.16
N GLN A 670 -45.37 0.92 -13.36
CA GLN A 670 -44.70 1.59 -14.48
C GLN A 670 -45.70 2.32 -15.35
N GLY A 671 -45.46 3.56 -15.69
CA GLY A 671 -46.31 4.35 -16.58
C GLY A 671 -46.04 5.84 -16.55
N PRO A 672 -46.76 6.65 -17.30
CA PRO A 672 -46.67 8.11 -17.26
C PRO A 672 -47.26 8.68 -15.95
N HIS A 673 -46.86 9.90 -15.61
CA HIS A 673 -47.27 10.60 -14.38
C HIS A 673 -48.77 10.60 -14.14
N ASP A 674 -49.55 11.02 -15.16
CA ASP A 674 -51.00 11.20 -15.03
C ASP A 674 -51.74 9.90 -14.75
N GLN A 675 -51.29 8.80 -15.35
CA GLN A 675 -51.81 7.47 -15.14
C GLN A 675 -51.57 6.96 -13.72
N LEU A 676 -50.31 7.08 -13.25
CA LEU A 676 -49.94 6.59 -11.94
C LEU A 676 -50.46 7.48 -10.80
N ALA A 677 -50.58 8.79 -11.03
CA ALA A 677 -51.11 9.71 -10.03
C ALA A 677 -52.60 9.51 -9.76
N SER A 678 -53.35 9.03 -10.78
CA SER A 678 -54.80 8.73 -10.66
C SER A 678 -55.08 7.32 -10.13
N SER A 679 -54.05 6.44 -10.09
CA SER A 679 -54.19 5.11 -9.52
C SER A 679 -54.05 5.16 -7.97
N ALA A 680 -54.71 4.24 -7.25
CA ALA A 680 -54.57 4.10 -5.80
C ALA A 680 -53.31 3.29 -5.43
N GLY A 681 -52.21 3.52 -6.15
CA GLY A 681 -50.98 2.73 -6.02
C GLY A 681 -49.92 3.36 -5.12
N MET A 682 -48.74 2.73 -5.09
CA MET A 682 -47.59 3.18 -4.34
C MET A 682 -47.10 4.56 -4.78
N TYR A 683 -47.14 4.86 -6.08
CA TYR A 683 -46.79 6.17 -6.62
C TYR A 683 -47.67 7.28 -6.06
N ALA A 684 -48.99 7.11 -6.09
CA ALA A 684 -49.94 8.08 -5.55
C ALA A 684 -49.74 8.30 -4.05
N HIS A 685 -49.39 7.24 -3.31
CA HIS A 685 -49.06 7.34 -1.89
C HIS A 685 -47.74 8.16 -1.67
N LEU A 686 -46.69 7.89 -2.41
CA LEU A 686 -45.43 8.66 -2.33
C LEU A 686 -45.63 10.14 -2.70
N LEU A 687 -46.50 10.40 -3.69
CA LEU A 687 -46.90 11.73 -4.13
C LEU A 687 -47.60 12.50 -2.99
N SER A 688 -48.54 11.85 -2.29
CA SER A 688 -49.30 12.44 -1.19
C SER A 688 -48.35 12.80 -0.01
N LEU A 689 -47.37 11.98 0.27
CA LEU A 689 -46.39 12.25 1.32
C LEU A 689 -45.50 13.46 0.99
N GLN A 690 -45.11 13.64 -0.29
CA GLN A 690 -44.34 14.79 -0.74
C GLN A 690 -45.14 16.09 -0.79
N SER A 691 -46.42 16.03 -1.07
CA SER A 691 -47.31 17.22 -1.11
C SER A 691 -47.74 17.67 0.29
N GLN A 692 -47.72 16.79 1.29
CA GLN A 692 -48.02 17.11 2.70
C GLN A 692 -46.82 17.63 3.52
N ALA A 693 -45.61 17.64 2.96
CA ALA A 693 -44.49 18.25 3.63
C ALA A 693 -44.78 19.76 3.80
N PRO A 694 -44.78 20.31 5.04
CA PRO A 694 -45.14 21.69 5.27
C PRO A 694 -44.17 22.60 4.50
N ARG A 695 -44.70 23.46 3.62
CA ARG A 695 -43.99 24.67 3.23
C ARG A 695 -43.73 25.43 4.53
N VAL A 696 -42.50 25.45 5.02
CA VAL A 696 -42.09 26.42 6.04
C VAL A 696 -42.32 27.80 5.39
N LEU A 697 -43.46 28.39 5.68
CA LEU A 697 -43.69 29.81 5.44
C LEU A 697 -42.66 30.52 6.31
N VAL A 698 -41.66 31.07 5.67
CA VAL A 698 -40.87 32.16 6.25
C VAL A 698 -41.83 33.34 6.15
N ASP A 699 -42.47 33.64 7.26
CA ASP A 699 -43.13 34.90 7.45
C ASP A 699 -42.07 35.99 7.44
N ASP A 700 -42.36 37.08 6.74
CA ASP A 700 -41.56 38.27 6.49
C ASP A 700 -40.89 38.93 7.72
#